data_87934d97755da15a483df6caa0143dca
#
_entry.id   87934d97755da15a483df6caa0143dca
#
_cell.length_a   1.000
_cell.length_b   1.000
_cell.length_c   1.000
_cell.angle_alpha   90.00
_cell.angle_beta   90.00
_cell.angle_gamma   90.00
#
_symmetry.space_group_name_H-M   'P 1'
#
loop_
_entity.id
_entity.type
_entity.pdbx_description
1 polymer ?
#
loop_
_entity_poly.entity_id
_entity_poly.type
_entity_poly.pdbx_seq_one_letter_code
_entity_poly.pdbx_strand_id
1 'polypeptide(L)'
;MSTYNRRRFLQTAASTAGAAAALTVFPDAIRKALAIPAASGTGSIQDVQHVVVLMQENRSFDHYFGHLRGVRGYNDRFPIPLASGQPVWFQPSKANPQTPVLPFRYNVNKISECLGDLDHSWYPTHNAINNGRMDAWPANKSDLTMGYHVREDIPFHYALADAFTICDHYFCSMPGPTHPNRTYLMTGMVDPTGKQGGPLLDNNDAVDNDLPPKWDLLTWTTYPERLQAAGISWQLYQQGVNGNDPVNGNYGTNMLPNFANFINAPAGSALQTRGNAVRTLVDLKNDVLANQLPQVSWLCPPAIYSEHPSYTPAYGATYIAQILDALTANPEVWSKTAFFLMYDENDGFFDHLAPPQPPTNRAQGLSTVDVSAEIHNVVNPLRGGSYTADNLPYGMGPRVPMIVISPWTKGGYVNSQVFDHTSVIRFIEQRFGVMEPNISPWRRAVSGDLLSCFDFSTPDAAFPTLPNTSNYQAMSDASCQNPKAVVPAVPSPTSIKAQEAGVRAARALPYELHANGRELTKDNEFQISFSNTGKVGASFYVYSTNRSDGPWRYTVEAGKSIADTFNLAGTDGVYNFLVYGPNGFVRQFVGAIPQDKKTRNKSAKPVVVVGYDAANGNVMLKISNKGAKAVKLSVTDNAYGAQTRHFSIPSEGFVEEVWTLKHSHQWYDLTVSDGAAFAWRAAGHVENGKSSFSDPAATQVVTELPSSITASPTAIAMQGLDLPDMLDA
;
A
#
# COMPACT_ATOMS: atom_id res chain seq x y z
N MET A 1 21.59 -5.55 30.37
CA MET A 1 20.21 -5.53 30.87
C MET A 1 19.79 -4.07 31.01
N SER A 2 19.16 -3.53 29.99
CA SER A 2 18.62 -2.16 30.00
C SER A 2 17.13 -2.28 30.20
N THR A 3 16.69 -1.97 31.41
CA THR A 3 15.28 -1.85 31.79
C THR A 3 14.62 -0.76 30.96
N TYR A 4 13.88 -1.17 29.93
CA TYR A 4 12.93 -0.29 29.24
C TYR A 4 11.82 0.04 30.24
N ASN A 5 11.94 1.20 30.84
CA ASN A 5 11.24 1.59 32.05
C ASN A 5 9.80 2.03 31.69
N ARG A 6 8.80 1.45 32.39
CA ARG A 6 7.39 1.85 32.41
C ARG A 6 7.18 3.39 32.43
N ARG A 7 8.13 4.11 33.01
CA ARG A 7 8.18 5.58 33.03
C ARG A 7 8.45 6.22 31.68
N ARG A 8 9.25 5.62 30.78
CA ARG A 8 9.54 6.18 29.44
C ARG A 8 8.35 6.02 28.50
N PHE A 9 7.66 4.89 28.54
CA PHE A 9 6.42 4.71 27.78
C PHE A 9 5.33 5.69 28.24
N LEU A 10 5.13 5.85 29.55
CA LEU A 10 4.19 6.82 30.12
C LEU A 10 4.62 8.27 29.85
N GLN A 11 5.91 8.57 29.75
CA GLN A 11 6.40 9.90 29.42
C GLN A 11 6.25 10.22 27.92
N THR A 12 6.42 9.22 27.02
CA THR A 12 6.13 9.38 25.58
C THR A 12 4.61 9.46 25.34
N ALA A 13 3.80 8.74 26.12
CA ALA A 13 2.35 8.83 26.08
C ALA A 13 1.79 10.10 26.75
N ALA A 14 2.47 10.64 27.77
CA ALA A 14 2.05 11.84 28.48
C ALA A 14 2.42 13.16 27.79
N SER A 15 3.30 13.12 26.77
CA SER A 15 3.65 14.32 26.00
C SER A 15 2.58 14.75 24.97
N THR A 16 1.51 13.95 24.81
CA THR A 16 0.34 14.34 24.00
C THR A 16 -0.94 14.06 24.80
N ALA A 17 -1.69 15.09 25.14
CA ALA A 17 -3.01 14.95 25.76
C ALA A 17 -3.98 14.08 24.92
N GLY A 18 -3.68 13.83 23.65
CA GLY A 18 -4.39 12.91 22.76
C GLY A 18 -4.12 11.43 23.05
N ALA A 19 -2.93 11.04 23.53
CA ALA A 19 -2.61 9.65 23.82
C ALA A 19 -3.36 9.12 25.06
N ALA A 20 -3.56 9.96 26.07
CA ALA A 20 -4.33 9.59 27.26
C ALA A 20 -5.82 9.39 26.96
N ALA A 21 -6.40 10.17 26.04
CA ALA A 21 -7.78 9.98 25.58
C ALA A 21 -7.93 8.72 24.71
N ALA A 22 -6.95 8.40 23.85
CA ALA A 22 -6.96 7.17 23.05
C ALA A 22 -6.95 5.90 23.92
N LEU A 23 -6.20 5.89 25.03
CA LEU A 23 -6.11 4.76 25.96
C LEU A 23 -7.44 4.39 26.64
N THR A 24 -8.42 5.29 26.66
CA THR A 24 -9.76 5.03 27.22
C THR A 24 -10.75 4.44 26.21
N VAL A 25 -10.36 4.29 24.95
CA VAL A 25 -11.26 3.95 23.83
C VAL A 25 -11.09 2.53 23.27
N PHE A 26 -10.16 1.72 23.79
CA PHE A 26 -9.93 0.37 23.26
C PHE A 26 -10.97 -0.67 23.73
N PRO A 27 -11.48 -1.53 22.83
CA PRO A 27 -12.43 -2.59 23.15
C PRO A 27 -11.86 -3.70 24.06
N ASP A 28 -12.72 -4.38 24.83
CA ASP A 28 -12.31 -5.47 25.71
C ASP A 28 -11.58 -6.61 24.98
N ALA A 29 -12.00 -6.95 23.75
CA ALA A 29 -11.33 -7.96 22.95
C ALA A 29 -9.87 -7.58 22.63
N ILE A 30 -9.62 -6.32 22.26
CA ILE A 30 -8.27 -5.81 22.02
C ILE A 30 -7.46 -5.79 23.32
N ARG A 31 -8.09 -5.40 24.44
CA ARG A 31 -7.46 -5.42 25.78
C ARG A 31 -6.96 -6.79 26.14
N LYS A 32 -7.79 -7.83 25.97
CA LYS A 32 -7.41 -9.22 26.25
C LYS A 32 -6.24 -9.64 25.36
N ALA A 33 -6.29 -9.35 24.07
CA ALA A 33 -5.23 -9.68 23.13
C ALA A 33 -3.89 -9.02 23.49
N LEU A 34 -3.92 -7.76 23.93
CA LEU A 34 -2.73 -7.05 24.39
C LEU A 34 -2.23 -7.58 25.76
N ALA A 35 -3.12 -8.09 26.62
CA ALA A 35 -2.80 -8.57 27.94
C ALA A 35 -1.93 -9.83 27.94
N ILE A 36 -2.05 -10.68 26.95
CA ILE A 36 -1.31 -11.91 26.87
C ILE A 36 0.06 -11.65 26.23
N PRO A 37 1.18 -11.98 26.89
CA PRO A 37 2.51 -11.80 26.33
C PRO A 37 2.74 -12.81 25.18
N ALA A 38 3.71 -12.51 24.34
CA ALA A 38 4.25 -13.46 23.36
C ALA A 38 4.89 -14.66 24.08
N ALA A 39 4.76 -15.84 23.48
CA ALA A 39 5.50 -16.99 23.95
C ALA A 39 7.02 -16.72 23.87
N SER A 40 7.74 -17.05 24.92
CA SER A 40 9.20 -17.03 24.90
C SER A 40 9.71 -18.34 24.28
N GLY A 41 10.51 -18.25 23.24
CA GLY A 41 11.00 -19.41 22.51
C GLY A 41 12.33 -19.11 21.83
N THR A 42 12.34 -19.22 20.49
CA THR A 42 13.54 -19.04 19.67
C THR A 42 13.86 -17.56 19.38
N GLY A 43 12.92 -16.64 19.62
CA GLY A 43 13.01 -15.25 19.21
C GLY A 43 12.92 -15.07 17.69
N SER A 44 12.22 -15.95 17.01
CA SER A 44 12.09 -15.98 15.54
C SER A 44 10.68 -16.40 15.12
N ILE A 45 10.40 -16.38 13.83
CA ILE A 45 9.14 -16.86 13.26
C ILE A 45 8.78 -18.30 13.70
N GLN A 46 9.75 -19.10 14.11
CA GLN A 46 9.51 -20.46 14.59
C GLN A 46 8.63 -20.52 15.84
N ASP A 47 8.51 -19.41 16.56
CA ASP A 47 7.65 -19.31 17.75
C ASP A 47 6.16 -19.18 17.37
N VAL A 48 5.83 -18.81 16.14
CA VAL A 48 4.46 -18.78 15.61
C VAL A 48 3.99 -20.21 15.35
N GLN A 49 2.98 -20.67 16.09
CA GLN A 49 2.39 -21.99 15.89
C GLN A 49 1.09 -21.95 15.09
N HIS A 50 0.38 -20.82 15.14
CA HIS A 50 -0.91 -20.65 14.51
C HIS A 50 -0.92 -19.38 13.67
N VAL A 51 -1.33 -19.50 12.42
CA VAL A 51 -1.61 -18.41 11.49
C VAL A 51 -3.10 -18.37 11.24
N VAL A 52 -3.74 -17.27 11.58
CA VAL A 52 -5.18 -17.03 11.39
C VAL A 52 -5.36 -15.90 10.40
N VAL A 53 -6.26 -16.06 9.44
CA VAL A 53 -6.47 -15.12 8.33
C VAL A 53 -7.94 -14.77 8.23
N LEU A 54 -8.28 -13.50 8.35
CA LEU A 54 -9.59 -12.96 8.03
C LEU A 54 -9.45 -11.96 6.89
N MET A 55 -10.14 -12.22 5.79
CA MET A 55 -10.26 -11.29 4.67
C MET A 55 -11.68 -10.73 4.65
N GLN A 56 -11.80 -9.45 4.98
CA GLN A 56 -13.03 -8.66 4.91
C GLN A 56 -13.24 -8.13 3.49
N GLU A 57 -14.32 -7.36 3.27
CA GLU A 57 -14.78 -6.92 1.97
C GLU A 57 -14.60 -5.42 1.75
N ASN A 58 -14.11 -5.11 0.59
CA ASN A 58 -14.34 -3.97 -0.27
C ASN A 58 -14.11 -2.61 0.39
N ARG A 59 -12.89 -2.34 0.90
CA ARG A 59 -12.52 -1.03 1.43
C ARG A 59 -11.13 -0.63 1.00
N SER A 60 -10.96 0.59 0.46
CA SER A 60 -9.60 1.11 0.21
C SER A 60 -8.91 1.55 1.50
N PHE A 61 -7.59 1.65 1.46
CA PHE A 61 -6.82 2.14 2.60
C PHE A 61 -7.17 3.59 2.94
N ASP A 62 -7.24 4.48 1.95
CA ASP A 62 -7.59 5.88 2.19
C ASP A 62 -9.02 6.05 2.70
N HIS A 63 -9.96 5.23 2.23
CA HIS A 63 -11.34 5.24 2.69
C HIS A 63 -11.46 4.97 4.20
N TYR A 64 -10.64 4.06 4.76
CA TYR A 64 -10.65 3.73 6.19
C TYR A 64 -9.60 4.50 6.98
N PHE A 65 -8.38 4.56 6.51
CA PHE A 65 -7.22 5.01 7.28
C PHE A 65 -6.48 6.20 6.68
N GLY A 66 -6.95 6.78 5.59
CA GLY A 66 -6.34 7.98 5.00
C GLY A 66 -6.23 9.16 5.97
N HIS A 67 -7.06 9.17 7.02
CA HIS A 67 -7.04 10.20 8.07
C HIS A 67 -6.30 9.76 9.36
N LEU A 68 -5.83 8.50 9.45
CA LEU A 68 -5.14 7.98 10.63
C LEU A 68 -3.74 8.60 10.76
N ARG A 69 -3.38 8.99 11.98
CA ARG A 69 -2.07 9.55 12.32
C ARG A 69 -0.91 8.64 11.86
N GLY A 70 0.09 9.25 11.21
CA GLY A 70 1.40 8.67 10.95
C GLY A 70 1.42 7.51 9.95
N VAL A 71 0.42 7.41 9.07
CA VAL A 71 0.42 6.57 7.87
C VAL A 71 0.54 7.43 6.61
N ARG A 72 0.87 6.85 5.47
CA ARG A 72 0.76 7.54 4.17
C ARG A 72 -0.71 7.67 3.77
N GLY A 73 -1.32 8.76 4.23
CA GLY A 73 -2.70 9.14 4.01
C GLY A 73 -2.79 10.55 3.43
N TYR A 74 -3.79 11.31 3.85
CA TYR A 74 -4.09 12.62 3.24
C TYR A 74 -3.04 13.71 3.50
N ASN A 75 -2.11 13.54 4.44
CA ASN A 75 -0.96 14.42 4.62
C ASN A 75 0.29 13.94 3.86
N ASP A 76 0.16 13.04 2.87
CA ASP A 76 1.29 12.66 2.02
C ASP A 76 1.88 13.91 1.37
N ARG A 77 3.19 14.10 1.56
CA ARG A 77 3.91 15.28 1.07
C ARG A 77 4.18 15.25 -0.42
N PHE A 78 4.02 14.09 -1.05
CA PHE A 78 4.37 13.86 -2.45
C PHE A 78 3.19 13.26 -3.23
N PRO A 79 2.02 13.93 -3.25
CA PRO A 79 0.89 13.44 -4.04
C PRO A 79 1.25 13.43 -5.53
N ILE A 80 0.70 12.47 -6.26
CA ILE A 80 0.89 12.37 -7.72
C ILE A 80 0.36 13.65 -8.38
N PRO A 81 1.13 14.26 -9.32
CA PRO A 81 0.65 15.40 -10.09
C PRO A 81 -0.34 14.95 -11.17
N LEU A 82 -1.52 15.53 -11.20
CA LEU A 82 -2.46 15.39 -12.31
C LEU A 82 -1.99 16.19 -13.54
N ALA A 83 -2.51 15.87 -14.71
CA ALA A 83 -2.23 16.62 -15.94
C ALA A 83 -2.67 18.09 -15.86
N SER A 84 -3.62 18.41 -14.97
CA SER A 84 -4.05 19.80 -14.66
C SER A 84 -3.00 20.58 -13.86
N GLY A 85 -1.95 19.97 -13.35
CA GLY A 85 -0.98 20.56 -12.43
C GLY A 85 -1.46 20.58 -10.97
N GLN A 86 -2.61 19.99 -10.66
CA GLN A 86 -3.12 19.85 -9.29
C GLN A 86 -2.66 18.53 -8.67
N PRO A 87 -2.63 18.41 -7.32
CA PRO A 87 -2.44 17.12 -6.65
C PRO A 87 -3.55 16.11 -6.96
N VAL A 88 -3.25 14.83 -6.85
CA VAL A 88 -4.17 13.70 -7.12
C VAL A 88 -5.53 13.78 -6.38
N TRP A 89 -5.61 14.55 -5.32
CA TRP A 89 -6.86 14.80 -4.57
C TRP A 89 -7.94 15.50 -5.40
N PHE A 90 -7.56 16.31 -6.42
CA PHE A 90 -8.46 17.12 -7.22
C PHE A 90 -9.01 16.33 -8.40
N GLN A 91 -9.80 15.30 -8.10
CA GLN A 91 -10.35 14.42 -9.12
C GLN A 91 -11.44 15.12 -9.94
N PRO A 92 -11.43 15.02 -11.27
CA PRO A 92 -12.53 15.53 -12.10
C PRO A 92 -13.85 14.87 -11.76
N SER A 93 -14.91 15.65 -11.43
CA SER A 93 -16.24 15.11 -11.16
C SER A 93 -16.83 14.39 -12.37
N LYS A 94 -17.54 13.28 -12.16
CA LYS A 94 -18.28 12.59 -13.23
C LYS A 94 -19.37 13.47 -13.83
N ALA A 95 -20.05 14.25 -12.99
CA ALA A 95 -21.15 15.10 -13.44
C ALA A 95 -20.66 16.37 -14.15
N ASN A 96 -19.52 16.93 -13.71
CA ASN A 96 -18.92 18.14 -14.31
C ASN A 96 -17.38 18.06 -14.19
N PRO A 97 -16.69 17.56 -15.21
CA PRO A 97 -15.23 17.37 -15.16
C PRO A 97 -14.41 18.66 -14.94
N GLN A 98 -15.01 19.84 -15.13
CA GLN A 98 -14.36 21.13 -14.84
C GLN A 98 -14.40 21.51 -13.34
N THR A 99 -15.17 20.77 -12.54
CA THR A 99 -15.27 20.98 -11.09
C THR A 99 -14.60 19.81 -10.39
N PRO A 100 -13.53 20.01 -9.61
CA PRO A 100 -12.89 18.91 -8.90
C PRO A 100 -13.74 18.46 -7.73
N VAL A 101 -13.70 17.14 -7.47
CA VAL A 101 -14.18 16.52 -6.23
C VAL A 101 -12.95 16.16 -5.39
N LEU A 102 -12.88 16.71 -4.18
CA LEU A 102 -11.86 16.36 -3.20
C LEU A 102 -12.38 15.25 -2.27
N PRO A 103 -11.51 14.49 -1.62
CA PRO A 103 -11.90 13.58 -0.55
C PRO A 103 -12.78 14.27 0.49
N PHE A 104 -13.88 13.60 0.89
CA PHE A 104 -14.84 14.14 1.86
C PHE A 104 -15.25 13.06 2.88
N ARG A 105 -15.60 13.48 4.10
CA ARG A 105 -15.98 12.57 5.17
C ARG A 105 -17.39 12.00 4.97
N TYR A 106 -17.51 10.67 5.02
CA TYR A 106 -18.76 9.99 5.31
C TYR A 106 -19.06 10.07 6.81
N ASN A 107 -19.95 10.97 7.20
CA ASN A 107 -20.30 11.16 8.61
C ASN A 107 -21.43 10.20 8.98
N VAL A 108 -21.11 9.10 9.64
CA VAL A 108 -22.03 8.03 10.03
C VAL A 108 -23.19 8.50 10.93
N ASN A 109 -23.04 9.62 11.62
CA ASN A 109 -24.12 10.21 12.40
C ASN A 109 -25.17 10.95 11.55
N LYS A 110 -24.91 11.17 10.26
CA LYS A 110 -25.75 11.95 9.36
C LYS A 110 -26.25 11.17 8.15
N ILE A 111 -25.55 10.10 7.77
CA ILE A 111 -25.79 9.31 6.58
C ILE A 111 -25.91 7.84 6.94
N SER A 112 -26.48 7.02 6.05
CA SER A 112 -26.44 5.57 6.18
C SER A 112 -24.99 5.08 6.06
N GLU A 113 -24.57 4.15 6.90
CA GLU A 113 -23.32 3.42 6.73
C GLU A 113 -23.42 2.35 5.63
N CYS A 114 -24.63 2.00 5.21
CA CYS A 114 -24.88 1.07 4.12
C CYS A 114 -24.87 1.86 2.80
N LEU A 115 -23.72 1.90 2.15
CA LEU A 115 -23.44 2.80 1.01
C LEU A 115 -23.88 2.21 -0.34
N GLY A 116 -23.93 0.88 -0.46
CA GLY A 116 -24.06 0.18 -1.75
C GLY A 116 -22.72 0.12 -2.50
N ASP A 117 -22.68 -0.70 -3.56
CA ASP A 117 -21.46 -0.93 -4.34
C ASP A 117 -21.10 0.24 -5.23
N LEU A 118 -19.80 0.48 -5.36
CA LEU A 118 -19.20 1.16 -6.49
C LEU A 118 -18.67 0.12 -7.49
N ASP A 119 -18.55 0.50 -8.75
CA ASP A 119 -18.03 -0.42 -9.77
C ASP A 119 -16.56 -0.74 -9.49
N HIS A 120 -16.23 -2.00 -9.21
CA HIS A 120 -14.88 -2.49 -8.91
C HIS A 120 -14.41 -3.58 -9.88
N SER A 121 -15.09 -3.72 -11.02
CA SER A 121 -14.74 -4.66 -12.07
C SER A 121 -13.42 -4.31 -12.77
N TRP A 122 -12.88 -5.25 -13.56
CA TRP A 122 -11.56 -5.20 -14.20
C TRP A 122 -11.30 -3.90 -14.98
N TYR A 123 -12.11 -3.58 -15.98
CA TYR A 123 -11.88 -2.40 -16.82
C TYR A 123 -12.10 -1.07 -16.08
N PRO A 124 -13.19 -0.87 -15.34
CA PRO A 124 -13.40 0.36 -14.58
C PRO A 124 -12.31 0.64 -13.54
N THR A 125 -11.71 -0.40 -12.93
CA THR A 125 -10.61 -0.22 -11.99
C THR A 125 -9.31 0.13 -12.70
N HIS A 126 -8.98 -0.54 -13.82
CA HIS A 126 -7.85 -0.15 -14.67
C HIS A 126 -7.99 1.27 -15.21
N ASN A 127 -9.19 1.64 -15.65
CA ASN A 127 -9.47 2.97 -16.15
C ASN A 127 -9.33 4.04 -15.06
N ALA A 128 -9.75 3.76 -13.82
CA ALA A 128 -9.58 4.69 -12.70
C ALA A 128 -8.11 4.91 -12.35
N ILE A 129 -7.31 3.84 -12.34
CA ILE A 129 -5.84 3.87 -12.16
C ILE A 129 -5.16 4.57 -13.36
N ASN A 130 -5.71 4.44 -14.55
CA ASN A 130 -5.24 5.04 -15.79
C ASN A 130 -3.73 4.93 -15.98
N ASN A 131 -3.22 3.69 -16.01
CA ASN A 131 -1.79 3.40 -16.17
C ASN A 131 -0.88 4.04 -15.09
N GLY A 132 -1.42 4.30 -13.89
CA GLY A 132 -0.72 4.94 -12.78
C GLY A 132 -0.90 6.45 -12.68
N ARG A 133 -1.65 7.09 -13.58
CA ARG A 133 -1.99 8.53 -13.49
C ARG A 133 -2.95 8.84 -12.36
N MET A 134 -3.75 7.88 -11.92
CA MET A 134 -4.70 7.98 -10.82
C MET A 134 -5.72 9.12 -10.98
N ASP A 135 -6.12 9.45 -12.20
CA ASP A 135 -6.82 10.70 -12.55
C ASP A 135 -8.26 10.52 -13.06
N ALA A 136 -8.81 9.29 -12.99
CA ALA A 136 -10.12 9.01 -13.59
C ALA A 136 -11.09 8.26 -12.64
N TRP A 137 -10.95 8.46 -11.33
CA TRP A 137 -11.76 7.76 -10.33
C TRP A 137 -13.26 8.08 -10.42
N PRO A 138 -13.72 9.34 -10.31
CA PRO A 138 -15.15 9.65 -10.38
C PRO A 138 -15.78 9.25 -11.72
N ALA A 139 -15.05 9.38 -12.81
CA ALA A 139 -15.55 9.05 -14.14
C ALA A 139 -15.95 7.55 -14.24
N ASN A 140 -15.19 6.66 -13.59
CA ASN A 140 -15.39 5.21 -13.63
C ASN A 140 -16.18 4.67 -12.43
N LYS A 141 -16.21 5.39 -11.29
CA LYS A 141 -16.74 4.89 -10.01
C LYS A 141 -17.90 5.72 -9.45
N SER A 142 -18.18 6.90 -9.94
CA SER A 142 -18.98 8.00 -9.38
C SER A 142 -18.21 8.90 -8.41
N ASP A 143 -18.76 10.09 -8.13
CA ASP A 143 -18.14 11.04 -7.20
C ASP A 143 -18.10 10.55 -5.75
N LEU A 144 -18.94 9.54 -5.40
CA LEU A 144 -18.94 8.89 -4.09
C LEU A 144 -17.64 8.13 -3.79
N THR A 145 -16.84 7.78 -4.82
CA THR A 145 -15.53 7.16 -4.66
C THR A 145 -14.61 7.94 -3.69
N MET A 146 -14.77 9.26 -3.61
CA MET A 146 -13.90 10.17 -2.84
C MET A 146 -14.24 10.24 -1.34
N GLY A 147 -15.22 9.46 -0.88
CA GLY A 147 -15.63 9.45 0.52
C GLY A 147 -14.71 8.64 1.43
N TYR A 148 -14.51 9.13 2.68
CA TYR A 148 -13.68 8.45 3.68
C TYR A 148 -14.29 8.52 5.08
N HIS A 149 -13.84 7.62 5.96
CA HIS A 149 -14.16 7.59 7.38
C HIS A 149 -13.02 8.20 8.23
N VAL A 150 -13.37 8.63 9.43
CA VAL A 150 -12.42 9.08 10.45
C VAL A 150 -12.59 8.24 11.73
N ARG A 151 -11.75 8.48 12.75
CA ARG A 151 -11.76 7.75 14.02
C ARG A 151 -13.13 7.66 14.69
N GLU A 152 -13.92 8.75 14.64
CA GLU A 152 -15.25 8.78 15.23
C GLU A 152 -16.27 7.92 14.47
N ASP A 153 -16.02 7.66 13.20
CA ASP A 153 -16.90 6.84 12.36
C ASP A 153 -16.61 5.34 12.54
N ILE A 154 -15.32 4.95 12.65
CA ILE A 154 -14.88 3.55 12.77
C ILE A 154 -13.89 3.36 13.95
N PRO A 155 -14.32 3.66 15.19
CA PRO A 155 -13.41 3.73 16.35
C PRO A 155 -12.71 2.41 16.68
N PHE A 156 -13.35 1.27 16.41
CA PHE A 156 -12.76 -0.05 16.66
C PHE A 156 -11.56 -0.32 15.75
N HIS A 157 -11.66 0.00 14.46
CA HIS A 157 -10.58 -0.20 13.48
C HIS A 157 -9.39 0.69 13.78
N TYR A 158 -9.62 1.95 14.16
CA TYR A 158 -8.56 2.85 14.61
C TYR A 158 -7.90 2.36 15.89
N ALA A 159 -8.68 1.79 16.81
CA ALA A 159 -8.15 1.20 18.04
C ALA A 159 -7.25 -0.03 17.76
N LEU A 160 -7.61 -0.88 16.80
CA LEU A 160 -6.76 -1.98 16.33
C LEU A 160 -5.43 -1.46 15.75
N ALA A 161 -5.49 -0.45 14.89
CA ALA A 161 -4.31 0.17 14.30
C ALA A 161 -3.40 0.84 15.34
N ASP A 162 -3.98 1.41 16.42
CA ASP A 162 -3.22 1.99 17.52
C ASP A 162 -2.63 0.93 18.47
N ALA A 163 -3.19 -0.27 18.49
CA ALA A 163 -2.73 -1.36 19.33
C ALA A 163 -1.65 -2.24 18.67
N PHE A 164 -1.76 -2.47 17.38
CA PHE A 164 -0.95 -3.43 16.62
C PHE A 164 -0.25 -2.78 15.41
N THR A 165 0.33 -3.56 14.53
CA THR A 165 1.04 -3.05 13.36
C THR A 165 0.09 -2.92 12.17
N ILE A 166 -0.10 -1.70 11.65
CA ILE A 166 -0.82 -1.41 10.40
C ILE A 166 0.15 -1.34 9.22
N CYS A 167 -0.25 -1.90 8.07
CA CYS A 167 0.52 -1.84 6.83
C CYS A 167 -0.10 -0.80 5.88
N ASP A 168 0.59 0.32 5.65
CA ASP A 168 0.10 1.39 4.79
C ASP A 168 0.56 1.31 3.32
N HIS A 169 1.23 0.20 2.97
CA HIS A 169 1.60 -0.19 1.61
C HIS A 169 1.14 -1.63 1.31
N TYR A 170 -0.02 -2.03 1.84
CA TYR A 170 -0.67 -3.29 1.49
C TYR A 170 -1.66 -3.04 0.36
N PHE A 171 -1.52 -3.76 -0.74
CA PHE A 171 -2.31 -3.61 -1.95
C PHE A 171 -3.17 -4.86 -2.17
N CYS A 172 -4.35 -4.72 -2.77
CA CYS A 172 -5.02 -5.90 -3.29
C CYS A 172 -4.20 -6.50 -4.46
N SER A 173 -4.36 -7.80 -4.70
CA SER A 173 -3.46 -8.51 -5.62
C SER A 173 -3.67 -8.14 -7.08
N MET A 174 -4.87 -7.68 -7.44
CA MET A 174 -5.15 -7.21 -8.80
C MET A 174 -6.24 -6.13 -8.80
N PRO A 175 -6.26 -5.26 -9.84
CA PRO A 175 -7.34 -4.29 -10.04
C PRO A 175 -8.60 -5.00 -10.55
N GLY A 176 -9.40 -5.52 -9.63
CA GLY A 176 -10.57 -6.31 -9.96
C GLY A 176 -11.36 -6.69 -8.71
N PRO A 177 -12.47 -7.46 -8.85
CA PRO A 177 -13.41 -7.73 -7.79
C PRO A 177 -12.93 -8.81 -6.79
N THR A 178 -13.84 -9.20 -5.90
CA THR A 178 -13.67 -10.11 -4.76
C THR A 178 -13.02 -11.45 -5.11
N HIS A 179 -13.60 -12.21 -6.06
CA HIS A 179 -13.17 -13.60 -6.29
C HIS A 179 -11.74 -13.72 -6.83
N PRO A 180 -11.28 -12.93 -7.81
CA PRO A 180 -9.90 -12.94 -8.23
C PRO A 180 -8.91 -12.65 -7.09
N ASN A 181 -9.19 -11.61 -6.28
CA ASN A 181 -8.33 -11.22 -5.17
C ASN A 181 -8.26 -12.31 -4.09
N ARG A 182 -9.40 -12.92 -3.73
CA ARG A 182 -9.44 -14.06 -2.80
C ARG A 182 -8.77 -15.31 -3.38
N THR A 183 -8.79 -15.49 -4.69
CA THR A 183 -8.08 -16.58 -5.36
C THR A 183 -6.57 -16.41 -5.24
N TYR A 184 -6.04 -15.18 -5.34
CA TYR A 184 -4.63 -14.92 -5.03
C TYR A 184 -4.24 -15.33 -3.61
N LEU A 185 -5.09 -15.07 -2.60
CA LEU A 185 -4.84 -15.50 -1.22
C LEU A 185 -4.80 -17.03 -1.09
N MET A 186 -5.60 -17.75 -1.87
CA MET A 186 -5.70 -19.22 -1.78
C MET A 186 -4.74 -19.98 -2.68
N THR A 187 -4.14 -19.31 -3.68
CA THR A 187 -3.38 -20.05 -4.72
C THR A 187 -2.16 -19.32 -5.27
N GLY A 188 -1.99 -18.03 -4.99
CA GLY A 188 -0.89 -17.22 -5.51
C GLY A 188 -1.04 -16.73 -6.95
N MET A 189 -2.10 -17.11 -7.69
CA MET A 189 -2.35 -16.70 -9.08
C MET A 189 -3.84 -16.78 -9.46
N VAL A 190 -4.18 -16.33 -10.66
CA VAL A 190 -5.51 -16.44 -11.30
C VAL A 190 -5.47 -17.24 -12.61
N ASP A 191 -4.47 -18.09 -12.80
CA ASP A 191 -4.16 -18.83 -14.04
C ASP A 191 -3.94 -17.90 -15.26
N PRO A 192 -2.84 -17.15 -15.30
CA PRO A 192 -2.53 -16.25 -16.41
C PRO A 192 -2.34 -16.97 -17.75
N THR A 193 -2.24 -18.30 -17.75
CA THR A 193 -2.06 -19.10 -18.98
C THR A 193 -3.38 -19.49 -19.64
N GLY A 194 -4.51 -19.39 -18.93
CA GLY A 194 -5.82 -19.81 -19.43
C GLY A 194 -5.98 -21.31 -19.64
N LYS A 195 -5.08 -22.14 -19.09
CA LYS A 195 -5.05 -23.59 -19.34
C LYS A 195 -5.76 -24.42 -18.27
N GLN A 196 -6.12 -23.78 -17.16
CA GLN A 196 -6.64 -24.46 -15.98
C GLN A 196 -7.99 -23.89 -15.51
N GLY A 197 -8.71 -23.20 -16.39
CA GLY A 197 -10.02 -22.60 -16.13
C GLY A 197 -9.98 -21.09 -15.88
N GLY A 198 -8.78 -20.48 -15.84
CA GLY A 198 -8.57 -19.02 -15.78
C GLY A 198 -8.45 -18.38 -17.18
N PRO A 199 -7.96 -17.13 -17.29
CA PRO A 199 -7.76 -16.22 -16.17
C PRO A 199 -9.06 -15.84 -15.47
N LEU A 200 -9.02 -15.79 -14.14
CA LEU A 200 -10.16 -15.31 -13.35
C LEU A 200 -10.04 -13.79 -13.18
N LEU A 201 -10.93 -13.03 -13.83
CA LEU A 201 -10.91 -11.57 -13.82
C LEU A 201 -12.15 -10.95 -13.18
N ASP A 202 -13.18 -11.74 -12.96
CA ASP A 202 -14.47 -11.31 -12.45
C ASP A 202 -14.97 -12.21 -11.33
N ASN A 203 -16.03 -11.79 -10.64
CA ASN A 203 -16.67 -12.66 -9.68
C ASN A 203 -17.21 -13.88 -10.38
N ASN A 204 -16.87 -15.05 -9.84
CA ASN A 204 -17.31 -16.31 -10.37
C ASN A 204 -18.65 -16.68 -9.74
N ASP A 205 -19.71 -16.64 -10.53
CA ASP A 205 -21.07 -17.06 -10.10
C ASP A 205 -21.17 -18.54 -9.71
N ALA A 206 -20.08 -19.29 -9.81
CA ALA A 206 -20.05 -20.72 -9.46
C ALA A 206 -20.35 -20.98 -7.98
N VAL A 207 -20.22 -19.99 -7.10
CA VAL A 207 -20.45 -20.14 -5.66
C VAL A 207 -21.86 -19.74 -5.22
N ASP A 208 -22.68 -19.25 -6.11
CA ASP A 208 -24.09 -19.10 -5.89
C ASP A 208 -24.75 -20.48 -5.86
N ASN A 209 -24.66 -21.13 -4.74
CA ASN A 209 -25.42 -22.25 -4.16
C ASN A 209 -26.19 -23.23 -5.06
N ASP A 210 -26.34 -22.97 -6.33
CA ASP A 210 -26.93 -23.88 -7.31
C ASP A 210 -25.81 -24.66 -7.99
N LEU A 211 -25.32 -25.69 -7.32
CA LEU A 211 -24.42 -26.67 -7.92
C LEU A 211 -25.18 -27.45 -9.01
N PRO A 212 -24.59 -27.68 -10.19
CA PRO A 212 -23.18 -27.46 -10.58
C PRO A 212 -22.86 -25.99 -10.94
N PRO A 213 -21.58 -25.60 -10.82
CA PRO A 213 -21.13 -24.27 -11.21
C PRO A 213 -21.52 -23.96 -12.67
N LYS A 214 -21.95 -22.72 -12.95
CA LYS A 214 -22.27 -22.26 -14.31
C LYS A 214 -21.04 -22.24 -15.24
N TRP A 215 -19.84 -22.28 -14.67
CA TRP A 215 -18.57 -22.16 -15.39
C TRP A 215 -17.71 -23.40 -15.17
N ASP A 216 -16.73 -23.60 -16.03
CA ASP A 216 -15.76 -24.68 -15.82
C ASP A 216 -14.97 -24.49 -14.54
N LEU A 217 -14.72 -25.60 -13.85
CA LEU A 217 -14.01 -25.62 -12.59
C LEU A 217 -12.54 -25.23 -12.78
N LEU A 218 -12.01 -24.53 -11.79
CA LEU A 218 -10.59 -24.25 -11.68
C LEU A 218 -9.83 -25.53 -11.33
N THR A 219 -8.69 -25.76 -11.97
CA THR A 219 -7.99 -27.07 -11.85
C THR A 219 -6.56 -26.98 -11.36
N TRP A 220 -6.01 -25.78 -11.12
CA TRP A 220 -4.68 -25.69 -10.53
C TRP A 220 -4.70 -25.96 -9.02
N THR A 221 -3.53 -26.37 -8.48
CA THR A 221 -3.40 -26.71 -7.07
C THR A 221 -3.51 -25.48 -6.19
N THR A 222 -4.33 -25.57 -5.15
CA THR A 222 -4.49 -24.52 -4.14
C THR A 222 -3.42 -24.67 -3.04
N TYR A 223 -3.19 -23.59 -2.30
CA TYR A 223 -2.25 -23.60 -1.18
C TYR A 223 -2.71 -24.51 -0.01
N PRO A 224 -4.02 -24.58 0.36
CA PRO A 224 -4.51 -25.59 1.30
C PRO A 224 -4.18 -27.04 0.90
N GLU A 225 -4.23 -27.39 -0.40
CA GLU A 225 -3.82 -28.72 -0.87
C GLU A 225 -2.33 -28.97 -0.64
N ARG A 226 -1.46 -27.96 -0.86
CA ARG A 226 -0.03 -28.07 -0.59
C ARG A 226 0.27 -28.26 0.89
N LEU A 227 -0.41 -27.49 1.75
CA LEU A 227 -0.33 -27.66 3.20
C LEU A 227 -0.77 -29.06 3.62
N GLN A 228 -1.90 -29.55 3.05
CA GLN A 228 -2.38 -30.92 3.28
C GLN A 228 -1.34 -31.96 2.90
N ALA A 229 -0.72 -31.82 1.73
CA ALA A 229 0.32 -32.76 1.25
C ALA A 229 1.59 -32.73 2.12
N ALA A 230 1.92 -31.58 2.70
CA ALA A 230 3.05 -31.39 3.61
C ALA A 230 2.76 -31.81 5.07
N GLY A 231 1.54 -32.25 5.39
CA GLY A 231 1.15 -32.62 6.75
C GLY A 231 0.92 -31.42 7.69
N ILE A 232 0.83 -30.21 7.17
CA ILE A 232 0.48 -29.01 7.93
C ILE A 232 -1.03 -28.98 8.15
N SER A 233 -1.46 -28.85 9.40
CA SER A 233 -2.88 -28.80 9.74
C SER A 233 -3.48 -27.47 9.33
N TRP A 234 -4.65 -27.52 8.68
CA TRP A 234 -5.38 -26.32 8.24
C TRP A 234 -6.88 -26.51 8.35
N GLN A 235 -7.62 -25.41 8.41
CA GLN A 235 -9.07 -25.37 8.45
C GLN A 235 -9.60 -24.05 7.88
N LEU A 236 -10.71 -24.11 7.15
CA LEU A 236 -11.53 -22.95 6.81
C LEU A 236 -12.74 -22.94 7.74
N TYR A 237 -12.98 -21.80 8.40
CA TYR A 237 -14.13 -21.57 9.26
C TYR A 237 -15.13 -20.67 8.53
N GLN A 238 -16.39 -21.09 8.45
CA GLN A 238 -17.49 -20.39 7.80
C GLN A 238 -18.80 -20.69 8.51
N GLN A 239 -19.70 -19.71 8.58
CA GLN A 239 -20.97 -19.86 9.29
C GLN A 239 -21.93 -20.79 8.56
N GLY A 240 -21.88 -20.83 7.24
CA GLY A 240 -22.64 -21.70 6.34
C GLY A 240 -21.99 -21.77 4.98
N VAL A 241 -22.62 -22.47 4.05
CA VAL A 241 -22.16 -22.61 2.65
C VAL A 241 -23.06 -21.87 1.66
N ASN A 242 -24.16 -21.30 2.13
CA ASN A 242 -25.06 -20.51 1.29
C ASN A 242 -24.57 -19.07 1.18
N GLY A 243 -24.04 -18.68 0.02
CA GLY A 243 -23.57 -17.32 -0.25
C GLY A 243 -24.67 -16.26 -0.16
N ASN A 244 -25.91 -16.63 -0.49
CA ASN A 244 -27.07 -15.73 -0.48
C ASN A 244 -27.74 -15.58 0.90
N ASP A 245 -27.33 -16.34 1.93
CA ASP A 245 -27.81 -16.13 3.30
C ASP A 245 -26.92 -15.08 4.00
N PRO A 246 -27.41 -13.85 4.21
CA PRO A 246 -26.54 -12.78 4.73
C PRO A 246 -26.14 -12.98 6.19
N VAL A 247 -26.82 -13.84 6.93
CA VAL A 247 -26.59 -14.06 8.38
C VAL A 247 -25.88 -15.38 8.66
N ASN A 248 -26.31 -16.46 7.98
CA ASN A 248 -25.84 -17.81 8.26
C ASN A 248 -25.04 -18.41 7.09
N GLY A 249 -24.66 -17.62 6.10
CA GLY A 249 -23.90 -18.05 4.96
C GLY A 249 -22.39 -17.75 5.07
N ASN A 250 -21.74 -17.70 3.91
CA ASN A 250 -20.32 -17.32 3.77
C ASN A 250 -20.12 -16.20 2.72
N TYR A 251 -21.17 -15.57 2.26
CA TYR A 251 -21.18 -14.50 1.24
C TYR A 251 -20.48 -14.87 -0.08
N GLY A 252 -20.36 -16.17 -0.41
CA GLY A 252 -19.63 -16.62 -1.61
C GLY A 252 -18.10 -16.44 -1.52
N THR A 253 -17.57 -16.05 -0.37
CA THR A 253 -16.15 -15.68 -0.21
C THR A 253 -15.20 -16.87 0.02
N ASN A 254 -15.73 -18.08 0.18
CA ASN A 254 -14.95 -19.31 0.15
C ASN A 254 -14.65 -19.71 -1.30
N MET A 255 -13.42 -19.50 -1.76
CA MET A 255 -13.02 -19.81 -3.13
C MET A 255 -12.79 -21.30 -3.40
N LEU A 256 -12.64 -22.14 -2.37
CA LEU A 256 -12.28 -23.56 -2.54
C LEU A 256 -13.31 -24.37 -3.33
N PRO A 257 -14.64 -24.20 -3.20
CA PRO A 257 -15.63 -24.89 -4.02
C PRO A 257 -15.54 -24.60 -5.52
N ASN A 258 -14.84 -23.53 -5.95
CA ASN A 258 -14.58 -23.27 -7.37
C ASN A 258 -13.56 -24.23 -7.98
N PHE A 259 -12.82 -24.97 -7.15
CA PHE A 259 -11.78 -25.89 -7.60
C PHE A 259 -12.29 -27.32 -7.70
N ALA A 260 -11.96 -27.99 -8.82
CA ALA A 260 -12.42 -29.33 -9.13
C ALA A 260 -12.14 -30.35 -8.00
N ASN A 261 -10.99 -30.25 -7.34
CA ASN A 261 -10.60 -31.15 -6.26
C ASN A 261 -11.46 -30.97 -5.00
N PHE A 262 -11.96 -29.76 -4.76
CA PHE A 262 -12.80 -29.49 -3.59
C PHE A 262 -14.28 -29.79 -3.83
N ILE A 263 -14.84 -29.38 -4.97
CA ILE A 263 -16.27 -29.64 -5.29
C ILE A 263 -16.53 -31.15 -5.43
N ASN A 264 -15.57 -31.89 -5.98
CA ASN A 264 -15.67 -33.34 -6.17
C ASN A 264 -15.03 -34.13 -5.01
N ALA A 265 -14.67 -33.48 -3.91
CA ALA A 265 -14.02 -34.15 -2.78
C ALA A 265 -14.93 -35.22 -2.18
N PRO A 266 -14.43 -36.47 -1.99
CA PRO A 266 -15.23 -37.51 -1.36
C PRO A 266 -15.71 -37.12 0.03
N ALA A 267 -16.93 -37.55 0.38
CA ALA A 267 -17.50 -37.31 1.70
C ALA A 267 -16.56 -37.81 2.80
N GLY A 268 -16.29 -36.99 3.80
CA GLY A 268 -15.39 -37.29 4.91
C GLY A 268 -13.90 -37.16 4.58
N SER A 269 -13.54 -36.81 3.33
CA SER A 269 -12.13 -36.51 2.99
C SER A 269 -11.66 -35.22 3.66
N ALA A 270 -10.32 -35.04 3.78
CA ALA A 270 -9.75 -33.84 4.37
C ALA A 270 -10.13 -32.55 3.63
N LEU A 271 -10.19 -32.58 2.30
CA LEU A 271 -10.59 -31.40 1.51
C LEU A 271 -12.05 -31.02 1.77
N GLN A 272 -12.94 -32.03 1.83
CA GLN A 272 -14.36 -31.78 2.11
C GLN A 272 -14.59 -31.28 3.55
N THR A 273 -13.99 -31.92 4.55
CA THR A 273 -14.22 -31.60 5.97
C THR A 273 -13.52 -30.34 6.44
N ARG A 274 -12.42 -29.93 5.78
CA ARG A 274 -11.64 -28.73 6.12
C ARG A 274 -11.97 -27.53 5.24
N GLY A 275 -12.28 -27.75 3.95
CA GLY A 275 -12.50 -26.67 2.98
C GLY A 275 -13.96 -26.33 2.74
N ASN A 276 -14.85 -27.33 2.77
CA ASN A 276 -16.26 -27.16 2.35
C ASN A 276 -17.27 -27.31 3.50
N ALA A 277 -16.86 -27.90 4.63
CA ALA A 277 -17.80 -28.08 5.74
C ALA A 277 -18.06 -26.78 6.52
N VAL A 278 -19.23 -26.72 7.15
CA VAL A 278 -19.56 -25.65 8.09
C VAL A 278 -18.78 -25.86 9.38
N ARG A 279 -17.97 -24.88 9.74
CA ARG A 279 -17.29 -24.74 11.02
C ARG A 279 -17.35 -23.27 11.44
N THR A 280 -18.06 -22.99 12.49
CA THR A 280 -18.41 -21.66 12.93
C THR A 280 -17.36 -21.04 13.86
N LEU A 281 -17.55 -19.79 14.31
CA LEU A 281 -16.75 -19.19 15.37
C LEU A 281 -16.87 -19.94 16.71
N VAL A 282 -17.98 -20.68 16.94
CA VAL A 282 -18.10 -21.56 18.11
C VAL A 282 -17.11 -22.71 18.02
N ASP A 283 -16.97 -23.30 16.83
CA ASP A 283 -15.99 -24.36 16.60
C ASP A 283 -14.54 -23.83 16.72
N LEU A 284 -14.26 -22.64 16.17
CA LEU A 284 -12.98 -21.98 16.35
C LEU A 284 -12.64 -21.84 17.84
N LYS A 285 -13.57 -21.34 18.64
CA LYS A 285 -13.36 -21.15 20.08
C LYS A 285 -13.16 -22.49 20.81
N ASN A 286 -13.90 -23.53 20.43
CA ASN A 286 -13.73 -24.88 20.99
C ASN A 286 -12.36 -25.46 20.64
N ASP A 287 -11.89 -25.29 19.40
CA ASP A 287 -10.55 -25.74 18.99
C ASP A 287 -9.45 -25.00 19.77
N VAL A 288 -9.62 -23.68 20.01
CA VAL A 288 -8.71 -22.88 20.85
C VAL A 288 -8.70 -23.37 22.30
N LEU A 289 -9.88 -23.55 22.90
CA LEU A 289 -9.99 -24.02 24.29
C LEU A 289 -9.39 -25.42 24.49
N ALA A 290 -9.54 -26.29 23.48
CA ALA A 290 -8.98 -27.63 23.48
C ALA A 290 -7.48 -27.69 23.14
N ASN A 291 -6.83 -26.56 22.85
CA ASN A 291 -5.45 -26.47 22.34
C ASN A 291 -5.28 -27.27 21.02
N GLN A 292 -6.29 -27.21 20.15
CA GLN A 292 -6.36 -27.94 18.87
C GLN A 292 -6.54 -26.99 17.67
N LEU A 293 -6.31 -25.67 17.85
CA LEU A 293 -6.34 -24.73 16.74
C LEU A 293 -5.35 -25.20 15.66
N PRO A 294 -5.77 -25.31 14.39
CA PRO A 294 -4.87 -25.68 13.30
C PRO A 294 -3.68 -24.72 13.15
N GLN A 295 -2.63 -25.19 12.47
CA GLN A 295 -1.45 -24.38 12.15
C GLN A 295 -1.82 -23.22 11.22
N VAL A 296 -2.79 -23.43 10.29
CA VAL A 296 -3.29 -22.38 9.40
C VAL A 296 -4.82 -22.39 9.40
N SER A 297 -5.45 -21.26 9.64
CA SER A 297 -6.90 -21.10 9.70
C SER A 297 -7.35 -19.93 8.84
N TRP A 298 -8.29 -20.14 7.93
CA TRP A 298 -8.97 -19.08 7.17
C TRP A 298 -10.39 -18.90 7.69
N LEU A 299 -10.86 -17.65 7.72
CA LEU A 299 -12.18 -17.27 8.17
C LEU A 299 -12.94 -16.60 7.04
N CYS A 300 -14.15 -17.09 6.74
CA CYS A 300 -15.08 -16.48 5.79
C CYS A 300 -16.30 -15.95 6.57
N PRO A 301 -16.49 -14.63 6.68
CA PRO A 301 -17.62 -14.06 7.40
C PRO A 301 -18.93 -14.22 6.62
N PRO A 302 -20.09 -14.25 7.29
CA PRO A 302 -21.38 -13.97 6.64
C PRO A 302 -21.42 -12.55 6.08
N ALA A 303 -22.27 -12.29 5.10
CA ALA A 303 -22.39 -11.01 4.41
C ALA A 303 -22.53 -9.81 5.36
N ILE A 304 -23.39 -9.90 6.37
CA ILE A 304 -23.62 -8.80 7.33
C ILE A 304 -22.36 -8.42 8.12
N TYR A 305 -21.39 -9.32 8.26
CA TYR A 305 -20.15 -9.12 9.00
C TYR A 305 -18.94 -8.90 8.09
N SER A 306 -19.14 -8.89 6.77
CA SER A 306 -18.06 -8.81 5.78
C SER A 306 -17.45 -7.41 5.64
N GLU A 307 -18.17 -6.36 6.05
CA GLU A 307 -17.86 -4.94 5.81
C GLU A 307 -18.03 -4.50 4.35
N HIS A 308 -18.56 -5.36 3.46
CA HIS A 308 -18.98 -4.94 2.13
C HIS A 308 -19.81 -3.64 2.23
N PRO A 309 -19.70 -2.67 1.30
CA PRO A 309 -20.37 -1.38 1.45
C PRO A 309 -21.88 -1.40 1.69
N SER A 310 -22.55 -2.48 1.33
CA SER A 310 -23.96 -2.72 1.68
C SER A 310 -24.17 -3.04 3.17
N TYR A 311 -23.11 -3.27 3.94
CA TYR A 311 -23.13 -3.58 5.37
C TYR A 311 -22.20 -2.65 6.14
N THR A 312 -22.38 -2.52 7.45
CA THR A 312 -21.67 -1.51 8.23
C THR A 312 -20.30 -1.98 8.72
N PRO A 313 -19.33 -1.07 8.87
CA PRO A 313 -18.09 -1.35 9.57
C PRO A 313 -18.27 -1.82 11.01
N ALA A 314 -19.38 -1.40 11.68
CA ALA A 314 -19.65 -1.80 13.08
C ALA A 314 -20.03 -3.28 13.20
N TYR A 315 -20.69 -3.87 12.21
CA TYR A 315 -20.93 -5.32 12.15
C TYR A 315 -19.61 -6.09 12.00
N GLY A 316 -18.71 -5.64 11.10
CA GLY A 316 -17.39 -6.24 10.95
C GLY A 316 -16.57 -6.12 12.23
N ALA A 317 -16.60 -4.96 12.89
CA ALA A 317 -15.96 -4.76 14.19
C ALA A 317 -16.44 -5.77 15.23
N THR A 318 -17.75 -6.05 15.26
CA THR A 318 -18.33 -7.07 16.15
C THR A 318 -17.79 -8.46 15.85
N TYR A 319 -17.68 -8.83 14.58
CA TYR A 319 -17.15 -10.13 14.15
C TYR A 319 -15.66 -10.28 14.48
N ILE A 320 -14.87 -9.26 14.21
CA ILE A 320 -13.44 -9.22 14.56
C ILE A 320 -13.27 -9.34 16.08
N ALA A 321 -14.09 -8.65 16.88
CA ALA A 321 -14.06 -8.76 18.34
C ALA A 321 -14.37 -10.18 18.82
N GLN A 322 -15.36 -10.86 18.21
CA GLN A 322 -15.70 -12.27 18.51
C GLN A 322 -14.54 -13.22 18.17
N ILE A 323 -13.83 -12.99 17.05
CA ILE A 323 -12.64 -13.77 16.69
C ILE A 323 -11.54 -13.56 17.75
N LEU A 324 -11.26 -12.33 18.14
CA LEU A 324 -10.27 -12.03 19.18
C LEU A 324 -10.65 -12.67 20.52
N ASP A 325 -11.94 -12.63 20.88
CA ASP A 325 -12.44 -13.29 22.11
C ASP A 325 -12.29 -14.82 22.03
N ALA A 326 -12.47 -15.42 20.86
CA ALA A 326 -12.25 -16.85 20.64
C ALA A 326 -10.76 -17.21 20.76
N LEU A 327 -9.88 -16.48 20.06
CA LEU A 327 -8.43 -16.73 20.05
C LEU A 327 -7.79 -16.50 21.41
N THR A 328 -8.25 -15.51 22.17
CA THR A 328 -7.73 -15.18 23.51
C THR A 328 -8.37 -16.01 24.64
N ALA A 329 -9.33 -16.87 24.33
CA ALA A 329 -9.96 -17.76 25.33
C ALA A 329 -8.96 -18.75 25.93
N ASN A 330 -7.90 -19.11 25.19
CA ASN A 330 -6.75 -19.85 25.70
C ASN A 330 -5.47 -18.99 25.54
N PRO A 331 -4.91 -18.43 26.62
CA PRO A 331 -3.72 -17.60 26.56
C PRO A 331 -2.49 -18.30 25.97
N GLU A 332 -2.36 -19.61 26.12
CA GLU A 332 -1.26 -20.36 25.54
C GLU A 332 -1.33 -20.39 24.01
N VAL A 333 -2.51 -20.62 23.45
CA VAL A 333 -2.74 -20.58 21.99
C VAL A 333 -2.49 -19.18 21.47
N TRP A 334 -3.10 -18.15 22.08
CA TRP A 334 -2.92 -16.77 21.65
C TRP A 334 -1.46 -16.32 21.69
N SER A 335 -0.70 -16.71 22.72
CA SER A 335 0.72 -16.33 22.85
C SER A 335 1.59 -16.76 21.67
N LYS A 336 1.10 -17.69 20.83
CA LYS A 336 1.80 -18.30 19.68
C LYS A 336 1.08 -18.04 18.35
N THR A 337 0.13 -17.10 18.34
CA THR A 337 -0.75 -16.82 17.18
C THR A 337 -0.36 -15.54 16.46
N ALA A 338 -0.33 -15.61 15.12
CA ALA A 338 -0.33 -14.47 14.22
C ALA A 338 -1.70 -14.37 13.53
N PHE A 339 -2.43 -13.27 13.73
CA PHE A 339 -3.72 -13.01 13.11
C PHE A 339 -3.59 -11.88 12.09
N PHE A 340 -3.90 -12.17 10.82
CA PHE A 340 -3.90 -11.23 9.72
C PHE A 340 -5.34 -10.79 9.42
N LEU A 341 -5.63 -9.51 9.64
CA LEU A 341 -6.88 -8.86 9.27
C LEU A 341 -6.62 -8.02 8.02
N MET A 342 -7.25 -8.36 6.91
CA MET A 342 -7.08 -7.66 5.64
C MET A 342 -8.42 -7.51 4.91
N TYR A 343 -8.39 -6.78 3.78
CA TYR A 343 -9.53 -6.60 2.88
C TYR A 343 -9.14 -7.09 1.49
N ASP A 344 -10.09 -7.64 0.76
CA ASP A 344 -9.84 -8.30 -0.52
C ASP A 344 -9.57 -7.31 -1.66
N GLU A 345 -10.38 -6.25 -1.77
CA GLU A 345 -10.22 -5.20 -2.76
C GLU A 345 -10.87 -3.88 -2.28
N ASN A 346 -10.83 -2.83 -3.10
CA ASN A 346 -11.19 -1.47 -2.69
C ASN A 346 -12.64 -1.05 -2.95
N ASP A 347 -13.51 -1.93 -3.46
CA ASP A 347 -14.87 -1.65 -3.97
C ASP A 347 -14.86 -0.66 -5.16
N GLY A 348 -14.32 0.32 -5.17
CA GLY A 348 -14.25 1.46 -6.06
C GLY A 348 -13.90 2.70 -5.29
N PHE A 349 -13.63 2.58 -3.98
CA PHE A 349 -13.17 3.71 -3.19
C PHE A 349 -11.76 4.12 -3.60
N PHE A 350 -11.57 5.43 -3.67
CA PHE A 350 -10.33 6.07 -4.05
C PHE A 350 -9.17 5.70 -3.10
N ASP A 351 -8.01 5.54 -3.70
CA ASP A 351 -6.73 5.53 -3.02
C ASP A 351 -5.73 6.41 -3.79
N HIS A 352 -4.94 7.20 -3.09
CA HIS A 352 -4.08 8.20 -3.74
C HIS A 352 -2.76 7.64 -4.27
N LEU A 353 -2.32 6.46 -3.81
CA LEU A 353 -1.08 5.86 -4.25
C LEU A 353 -1.29 5.00 -5.50
N ALA A 354 -0.44 5.19 -6.51
CA ALA A 354 -0.41 4.28 -7.64
C ALA A 354 0.06 2.89 -7.18
N PRO A 355 -0.71 1.82 -7.47
CA PRO A 355 -0.31 0.48 -7.10
C PRO A 355 0.93 0.05 -7.88
N PRO A 356 1.85 -0.74 -7.29
CA PRO A 356 2.93 -1.36 -8.04
C PRO A 356 2.38 -2.20 -9.19
N GLN A 357 2.80 -1.91 -10.40
CA GLN A 357 2.43 -2.67 -11.59
C GLN A 357 3.66 -2.88 -12.48
N PRO A 358 3.81 -4.05 -13.12
CA PRO A 358 4.89 -4.27 -14.06
C PRO A 358 4.69 -3.46 -15.36
N PRO A 359 5.77 -3.11 -16.08
CA PRO A 359 5.62 -2.65 -17.46
C PRO A 359 5.12 -3.80 -18.32
N THR A 360 4.10 -3.56 -19.15
CA THR A 360 3.56 -4.61 -20.03
C THR A 360 4.22 -4.60 -21.42
N ASN A 361 4.98 -3.56 -21.72
CA ASN A 361 5.80 -3.46 -22.94
C ASN A 361 6.93 -2.44 -22.74
N ARG A 362 7.87 -2.40 -23.68
CA ARG A 362 9.07 -1.53 -23.61
C ARG A 362 8.74 -0.03 -23.54
N ALA A 363 7.66 0.42 -24.12
CA ALA A 363 7.26 1.84 -24.09
C ALA A 363 6.75 2.28 -22.72
N GLN A 364 6.35 1.33 -21.88
CA GLN A 364 5.88 1.59 -20.51
C GLN A 364 6.97 1.45 -19.44
N GLY A 365 8.19 1.06 -19.82
CA GLY A 365 9.30 0.92 -18.86
C GLY A 365 10.07 -0.40 -18.99
N LEU A 366 10.72 -0.80 -17.90
CA LEU A 366 11.62 -1.96 -17.84
C LEU A 366 11.52 -2.70 -16.52
N SER A 367 11.89 -3.98 -16.54
CA SER A 367 11.97 -4.83 -15.35
C SER A 367 13.23 -5.69 -15.39
N THR A 368 13.87 -5.90 -14.24
CA THR A 368 14.98 -6.86 -14.10
C THR A 368 14.50 -8.29 -13.87
N VAL A 369 13.20 -8.48 -13.59
CA VAL A 369 12.55 -9.77 -13.38
C VAL A 369 11.53 -10.04 -14.48
N ASP A 370 11.26 -11.31 -14.77
CA ASP A 370 10.21 -11.71 -15.71
C ASP A 370 8.81 -11.25 -15.23
N VAL A 371 8.07 -10.62 -16.12
CA VAL A 371 6.73 -10.06 -15.89
C VAL A 371 5.63 -10.79 -16.68
N SER A 372 5.97 -11.80 -17.47
CA SER A 372 5.05 -12.44 -18.42
C SER A 372 3.79 -13.02 -17.77
N ALA A 373 3.92 -13.55 -16.53
CA ALA A 373 2.79 -14.06 -15.75
C ALA A 373 1.90 -12.98 -15.13
N GLU A 374 2.26 -11.70 -15.29
CA GLU A 374 1.50 -10.56 -14.77
C GLU A 374 0.81 -9.75 -15.88
N ILE A 375 0.72 -10.29 -17.11
CA ILE A 375 0.11 -9.59 -18.25
C ILE A 375 -1.05 -10.42 -18.79
N HIS A 376 -2.23 -9.81 -18.86
CA HIS A 376 -3.44 -10.43 -19.42
C HIS A 376 -3.36 -10.45 -20.94
N ASN A 377 -2.74 -11.50 -21.49
CA ASN A 377 -2.55 -11.71 -22.91
C ASN A 377 -3.26 -12.97 -23.47
N VAL A 378 -4.14 -13.56 -22.67
CA VAL A 378 -4.87 -14.79 -22.99
C VAL A 378 -6.37 -14.55 -22.82
N VAL A 379 -7.15 -15.02 -23.78
CA VAL A 379 -8.61 -15.04 -23.68
C VAL A 379 -9.03 -16.29 -22.91
N ASN A 380 -9.91 -16.15 -21.92
CA ASN A 380 -10.58 -17.30 -21.34
C ASN A 380 -11.83 -17.65 -22.15
N PRO A 381 -11.79 -18.69 -23.01
CA PRO A 381 -12.93 -19.02 -23.87
C PRO A 381 -14.13 -19.57 -23.11
N LEU A 382 -13.91 -20.02 -21.87
CA LEU A 382 -14.92 -20.71 -21.04
C LEU A 382 -15.83 -19.73 -20.29
N ARG A 383 -15.41 -18.46 -20.16
CA ARG A 383 -16.13 -17.40 -19.44
C ARG A 383 -16.87 -16.42 -20.36
N GLY A 384 -17.41 -16.91 -21.47
CA GLY A 384 -18.31 -16.14 -22.35
C GLY A 384 -17.67 -15.03 -23.16
N GLY A 385 -16.33 -14.92 -23.20
CA GLY A 385 -15.61 -13.93 -24.02
C GLY A 385 -15.77 -12.48 -23.56
N SER A 386 -16.16 -12.24 -22.30
CA SER A 386 -16.35 -10.90 -21.74
C SER A 386 -15.05 -10.09 -21.70
N TYR A 387 -13.91 -10.76 -21.62
CA TYR A 387 -12.59 -10.14 -21.55
C TYR A 387 -11.71 -10.67 -22.70
N THR A 388 -11.27 -9.77 -23.55
CA THR A 388 -10.27 -10.06 -24.59
C THR A 388 -8.87 -9.89 -24.05
N ALA A 389 -7.88 -10.51 -24.67
CA ALA A 389 -6.47 -10.27 -24.33
C ALA A 389 -6.12 -8.79 -24.56
N ASP A 390 -6.08 -8.02 -23.48
CA ASP A 390 -5.97 -6.56 -23.48
C ASP A 390 -4.55 -6.05 -23.16
N ASN A 391 -3.66 -6.97 -22.76
CA ASN A 391 -2.30 -6.68 -22.28
C ASN A 391 -2.25 -5.75 -21.06
N LEU A 392 -3.32 -5.66 -20.27
CA LEU A 392 -3.31 -4.98 -18.99
C LEU A 392 -2.56 -5.82 -17.94
N PRO A 393 -1.96 -5.19 -16.92
CA PRO A 393 -1.26 -5.94 -15.88
C PRO A 393 -2.23 -6.56 -14.88
N TYR A 394 -2.02 -7.83 -14.51
CA TYR A 394 -2.64 -8.38 -13.31
C TYR A 394 -2.08 -7.72 -12.05
N GLY A 395 -0.81 -7.26 -12.10
CA GLY A 395 -0.08 -6.67 -10.99
C GLY A 395 -0.93 -5.75 -10.15
N MET A 396 -0.49 -5.38 -8.95
CA MET A 396 -1.36 -4.98 -7.84
C MET A 396 -2.45 -3.97 -8.18
N GLY A 397 -3.58 -4.11 -7.52
CA GLY A 397 -4.64 -3.10 -7.50
C GLY A 397 -4.43 -2.07 -6.38
N PRO A 398 -5.44 -1.23 -6.07
CA PRO A 398 -5.36 -0.19 -5.05
C PRO A 398 -5.00 -0.73 -3.67
N ARG A 399 -4.52 0.14 -2.78
CA ARG A 399 -4.28 -0.24 -1.39
C ARG A 399 -5.58 -0.60 -0.69
N VAL A 400 -5.47 -1.62 0.17
CA VAL A 400 -6.54 -2.05 1.08
C VAL A 400 -6.00 -2.12 2.50
N PRO A 401 -6.84 -2.01 3.55
CA PRO A 401 -6.39 -2.10 4.92
C PRO A 401 -5.77 -3.46 5.24
N MET A 402 -4.69 -3.44 6.03
CA MET A 402 -4.07 -4.63 6.60
C MET A 402 -3.55 -4.31 8.01
N ILE A 403 -4.00 -5.07 9.01
CA ILE A 403 -3.51 -5.00 10.38
C ILE A 403 -3.00 -6.37 10.80
N VAL A 404 -1.74 -6.42 11.22
CA VAL A 404 -1.10 -7.64 11.73
C VAL A 404 -1.27 -7.65 13.25
N ILE A 405 -2.11 -8.57 13.74
CA ILE A 405 -2.55 -8.64 15.14
C ILE A 405 -1.89 -9.86 15.80
N SER A 406 -0.94 -9.61 16.68
CA SER A 406 -0.18 -10.67 17.33
C SER A 406 0.49 -10.15 18.59
N PRO A 407 0.83 -11.01 19.57
CA PRO A 407 1.67 -10.60 20.69
C PRO A 407 3.03 -10.01 20.27
N TRP A 408 3.54 -10.31 19.06
CA TRP A 408 4.80 -9.79 18.53
C TRP A 408 4.66 -8.51 17.68
N THR A 409 3.44 -7.99 17.48
CA THR A 409 3.19 -6.84 16.61
C THR A 409 2.58 -5.64 17.35
N LYS A 410 2.59 -5.66 18.68
CA LYS A 410 2.05 -4.59 19.54
C LYS A 410 2.82 -3.27 19.38
N GLY A 411 2.23 -2.18 19.86
CA GLY A 411 2.85 -0.87 19.96
C GLY A 411 2.41 0.16 18.93
N GLY A 412 1.40 -0.17 18.10
CA GLY A 412 0.81 0.78 17.14
C GLY A 412 1.79 1.21 16.05
N TYR A 413 2.60 0.30 15.56
CA TYR A 413 3.56 0.57 14.48
C TYR A 413 2.88 0.73 13.13
N VAL A 414 3.49 1.50 12.23
CA VAL A 414 3.24 1.44 10.78
C VAL A 414 4.36 0.65 10.10
N ASN A 415 3.98 -0.13 9.08
CA ASN A 415 4.90 -0.82 8.17
C ASN A 415 4.60 -0.40 6.74
N SER A 416 5.56 0.27 6.09
CA SER A 416 5.45 0.78 4.72
C SER A 416 6.20 -0.07 3.69
N GLN A 417 6.42 -1.36 3.97
CA GLN A 417 6.87 -2.31 2.97
C GLN A 417 5.70 -2.68 2.06
N VAL A 418 5.98 -2.85 0.76
CA VAL A 418 4.99 -3.29 -0.21
C VAL A 418 4.59 -4.74 0.05
N PHE A 419 3.31 -4.98 0.21
CA PHE A 419 2.68 -6.28 0.39
C PHE A 419 1.44 -6.42 -0.49
N ASP A 420 1.04 -7.66 -0.76
CA ASP A 420 -0.25 -8.03 -1.33
C ASP A 420 -0.78 -9.33 -0.69
N HIS A 421 -1.87 -9.89 -1.19
CA HIS A 421 -2.45 -11.12 -0.62
C HIS A 421 -1.48 -12.31 -0.66
N THR A 422 -0.56 -12.36 -1.64
CA THR A 422 0.46 -13.41 -1.71
C THR A 422 1.49 -13.30 -0.59
N SER A 423 1.62 -12.15 0.07
CA SER A 423 2.49 -11.95 1.23
C SER A 423 2.09 -12.83 2.43
N VAL A 424 0.80 -13.14 2.57
CA VAL A 424 0.30 -14.06 3.61
C VAL A 424 0.77 -15.49 3.32
N ILE A 425 0.68 -15.94 2.08
CA ILE A 425 1.24 -17.23 1.66
C ILE A 425 2.75 -17.26 1.95
N ARG A 426 3.47 -16.19 1.59
CA ARG A 426 4.92 -16.08 1.82
C ARG A 426 5.29 -16.12 3.31
N PHE A 427 4.47 -15.53 4.19
CA PHE A 427 4.66 -15.69 5.63
C PHE A 427 4.52 -17.16 6.08
N ILE A 428 3.51 -17.86 5.55
CA ILE A 428 3.29 -19.27 5.84
C ILE A 428 4.42 -20.13 5.27
N GLU A 429 4.94 -19.82 4.08
CA GLU A 429 6.15 -20.42 3.50
C GLU A 429 7.35 -20.30 4.44
N GLN A 430 7.62 -19.08 4.95
CA GLN A 430 8.73 -18.83 5.88
C GLN A 430 8.58 -19.64 7.18
N ARG A 431 7.35 -19.80 7.65
CA ARG A 431 7.08 -20.51 8.90
C ARG A 431 7.11 -22.02 8.77
N PHE A 432 6.54 -22.57 7.74
CA PHE A 432 6.32 -24.02 7.61
C PHE A 432 7.11 -24.67 6.47
N GLY A 433 7.80 -23.90 5.65
CA GLY A 433 8.63 -24.43 4.56
C GLY A 433 7.86 -24.97 3.35
N VAL A 434 6.55 -24.70 3.25
CA VAL A 434 5.70 -25.14 2.14
C VAL A 434 5.62 -24.05 1.09
N MET A 435 6.33 -24.25 -0.03
CA MET A 435 6.41 -23.26 -1.11
C MET A 435 5.16 -23.27 -2.00
N GLU A 436 4.72 -22.07 -2.45
CA GLU A 436 3.67 -21.88 -3.48
C GLU A 436 4.28 -21.47 -4.83
N PRO A 437 4.51 -22.39 -5.75
CA PRO A 437 5.16 -22.08 -7.02
C PRO A 437 4.32 -21.23 -7.98
N ASN A 438 3.02 -21.04 -7.71
CA ASN A 438 2.14 -20.24 -8.53
C ASN A 438 2.37 -18.73 -8.37
N ILE A 439 3.03 -18.28 -7.26
CA ILE A 439 3.39 -16.87 -7.09
C ILE A 439 4.44 -16.52 -8.15
N SER A 440 4.12 -15.55 -9.00
CA SER A 440 4.97 -15.13 -10.09
C SER A 440 6.35 -14.62 -9.63
N PRO A 441 7.38 -14.69 -10.47
CA PRO A 441 8.68 -14.10 -10.16
C PRO A 441 8.60 -12.60 -9.82
N TRP A 442 7.73 -11.86 -10.51
CA TRP A 442 7.54 -10.43 -10.26
C TRP A 442 6.96 -10.18 -8.86
N ARG A 443 5.90 -10.89 -8.47
CA ARG A 443 5.32 -10.75 -7.12
C ARG A 443 6.31 -11.14 -6.03
N ARG A 444 7.05 -12.22 -6.23
CA ARG A 444 8.12 -12.62 -5.29
C ARG A 444 9.19 -11.54 -5.13
N ALA A 445 9.47 -10.77 -6.18
CA ALA A 445 10.43 -9.67 -6.12
C ALA A 445 9.88 -8.47 -5.34
N VAL A 446 8.63 -8.04 -5.61
CA VAL A 446 8.11 -6.76 -5.10
C VAL A 446 7.29 -6.89 -3.81
N SER A 447 6.57 -8.02 -3.60
CA SER A 447 5.79 -8.24 -2.39
C SER A 447 6.67 -8.80 -1.28
N GLY A 448 6.58 -8.22 -0.08
CA GLY A 448 7.24 -8.74 1.12
C GLY A 448 6.59 -10.03 1.65
N ASP A 449 7.14 -10.56 2.72
CA ASP A 449 6.67 -11.78 3.41
C ASP A 449 6.07 -11.50 4.80
N LEU A 450 5.76 -10.24 5.11
CA LEU A 450 5.21 -9.75 6.37
C LEU A 450 6.11 -9.90 7.60
N LEU A 451 7.31 -10.50 7.50
CA LEU A 451 8.21 -10.66 8.65
C LEU A 451 8.61 -9.33 9.26
N SER A 452 8.76 -8.27 8.45
CA SER A 452 9.09 -6.92 8.93
C SER A 452 8.02 -6.31 9.86
N CYS A 453 6.81 -6.89 9.94
CA CYS A 453 5.77 -6.46 10.86
C CYS A 453 6.01 -6.91 12.31
N PHE A 454 6.87 -7.90 12.53
CA PHE A 454 7.05 -8.59 13.81
C PHE A 454 8.33 -8.18 14.52
N ASP A 455 8.27 -8.10 15.85
CA ASP A 455 9.44 -8.09 16.71
C ASP A 455 9.43 -9.36 17.58
N PHE A 456 10.11 -10.37 17.08
CA PHE A 456 10.21 -11.66 17.77
C PHE A 456 11.20 -11.64 18.94
N SER A 457 12.14 -10.71 18.94
CA SER A 457 13.26 -10.69 19.89
C SER A 457 12.91 -9.91 21.16
N THR A 458 12.18 -8.82 21.03
CA THR A 458 11.84 -7.91 22.13
C THR A 458 10.39 -7.42 22.03
N PRO A 459 9.41 -8.34 22.02
CA PRO A 459 8.01 -7.94 21.87
C PRO A 459 7.57 -7.02 23.00
N ASP A 460 6.84 -5.97 22.64
CA ASP A 460 6.33 -5.00 23.63
C ASP A 460 5.31 -5.67 24.55
N ALA A 461 5.43 -5.43 25.86
CA ALA A 461 4.55 -5.99 26.90
C ALA A 461 3.62 -4.94 27.52
N ALA A 462 3.59 -3.71 27.01
CA ALA A 462 2.78 -2.64 27.56
C ALA A 462 1.28 -2.82 27.27
N PHE A 463 0.45 -2.46 28.26
CA PHE A 463 -1.01 -2.61 28.21
C PHE A 463 -1.72 -1.25 28.27
N PRO A 464 -2.44 -0.83 27.24
CA PRO A 464 -3.42 0.25 27.36
C PRO A 464 -4.71 -0.22 28.04
N THR A 465 -5.45 0.69 28.66
CA THR A 465 -6.82 0.44 29.15
C THR A 465 -7.81 0.58 28.00
N LEU A 466 -8.74 -0.35 27.84
CA LEU A 466 -9.61 -0.47 26.65
C LEU A 466 -11.11 -0.36 27.03
N PRO A 467 -11.97 0.27 26.20
CA PRO A 467 -13.41 0.38 26.46
C PRO A 467 -14.19 -0.89 26.06
N ASN A 468 -15.48 -0.86 26.36
CA ASN A 468 -16.43 -1.92 26.06
C ASN A 468 -17.03 -1.74 24.66
N THR A 469 -17.06 -2.82 23.84
CA THR A 469 -17.62 -2.86 22.49
C THR A 469 -18.96 -3.60 22.41
N SER A 470 -19.59 -3.96 23.53
CA SER A 470 -20.79 -4.79 23.58
C SER A 470 -22.02 -4.18 22.87
N ASN A 471 -21.99 -2.89 22.56
CA ASN A 471 -23.07 -2.17 21.91
C ASN A 471 -22.86 -1.94 20.40
N TYR A 472 -21.77 -2.39 19.79
CA TYR A 472 -21.49 -2.11 18.37
C TYR A 472 -22.53 -2.65 17.42
N GLN A 473 -23.02 -3.87 17.66
CA GLN A 473 -24.07 -4.42 16.83
C GLN A 473 -25.38 -3.60 16.93
N ALA A 474 -25.77 -3.20 18.14
CA ALA A 474 -26.95 -2.37 18.32
C ALA A 474 -26.81 -0.98 17.66
N MET A 475 -25.61 -0.40 17.67
CA MET A 475 -25.33 0.85 16.96
C MET A 475 -25.44 0.67 15.44
N SER A 476 -24.93 -0.45 14.91
CA SER A 476 -25.02 -0.81 13.52
C SER A 476 -26.47 -1.03 13.08
N ASP A 477 -27.25 -1.80 13.85
CA ASP A 477 -28.67 -2.02 13.59
C ASP A 477 -29.44 -0.70 13.53
N ALA A 478 -29.14 0.23 14.45
CA ALA A 478 -29.77 1.55 14.48
C ALA A 478 -29.37 2.42 13.27
N SER A 479 -28.15 2.28 12.76
CA SER A 479 -27.66 3.04 11.61
C SER A 479 -28.33 2.60 10.31
N CYS A 480 -28.30 1.31 9.97
CA CYS A 480 -28.87 0.80 8.72
C CYS A 480 -30.39 0.81 8.68
N GLN A 481 -31.06 0.70 9.83
CA GLN A 481 -32.54 0.73 9.92
C GLN A 481 -33.09 2.15 10.06
N ASN A 482 -32.25 3.17 10.12
CA ASN A 482 -32.72 4.53 10.26
C ASN A 482 -33.44 5.00 8.99
N PRO A 483 -34.78 5.17 8.98
CA PRO A 483 -35.53 5.61 7.81
C PRO A 483 -35.24 7.07 7.42
N LYS A 484 -34.49 7.81 8.26
CA LYS A 484 -34.01 9.16 7.99
C LYS A 484 -32.57 9.18 7.47
N ALA A 485 -31.95 7.99 7.33
CA ALA A 485 -30.60 7.91 6.76
C ALA A 485 -30.63 8.39 5.31
N VAL A 486 -29.99 9.50 5.08
CA VAL A 486 -29.88 10.08 3.74
C VAL A 486 -28.81 9.30 2.99
N VAL A 487 -29.10 8.93 1.73
CA VAL A 487 -28.08 8.45 0.80
C VAL A 487 -26.92 9.45 0.80
N PRO A 488 -25.65 9.01 0.91
CA PRO A 488 -24.53 9.92 0.90
C PRO A 488 -24.58 10.85 -0.32
N ALA A 489 -24.69 12.13 -0.08
CA ALA A 489 -24.58 13.13 -1.12
C ALA A 489 -23.17 13.72 -1.04
N VAL A 490 -22.55 13.90 -2.19
CA VAL A 490 -21.28 14.63 -2.30
C VAL A 490 -21.50 16.05 -1.80
N PRO A 491 -20.76 16.52 -0.79
CA PRO A 491 -20.91 17.90 -0.31
C PRO A 491 -20.49 18.89 -1.38
N SER A 492 -21.10 20.07 -1.37
CA SER A 492 -20.74 21.16 -2.29
C SER A 492 -20.52 22.45 -1.49
N PRO A 493 -19.31 23.03 -1.49
CA PRO A 493 -18.07 22.47 -2.06
C PRO A 493 -17.53 21.27 -1.27
N THR A 494 -16.73 20.42 -1.94
CA THR A 494 -15.94 19.39 -1.27
C THR A 494 -14.68 20.00 -0.64
N SER A 495 -14.25 19.48 0.49
CA SER A 495 -12.99 19.89 1.14
C SER A 495 -12.34 18.71 1.82
N ILE A 496 -11.04 18.55 1.60
CA ILE A 496 -10.23 17.55 2.29
C ILE A 496 -9.77 18.10 3.65
N LYS A 497 -9.88 17.31 4.69
CA LYS A 497 -9.37 17.65 6.03
C LYS A 497 -7.99 17.08 6.23
N ALA A 498 -7.16 17.80 6.98
CA ALA A 498 -5.88 17.29 7.42
C ALA A 498 -6.05 16.02 8.26
N GLN A 499 -5.16 15.08 8.04
CA GLN A 499 -4.99 13.86 8.80
C GLN A 499 -4.71 14.17 10.28
N GLU A 500 -4.99 13.23 11.19
CA GLU A 500 -4.65 13.36 12.61
C GLU A 500 -3.17 13.73 12.80
N ALA A 501 -2.90 14.72 13.64
CA ALA A 501 -1.55 15.21 13.86
C ALA A 501 -0.67 14.22 14.64
N GLY A 502 0.63 14.23 14.35
CA GLY A 502 1.66 13.48 15.07
C GLY A 502 2.25 12.33 14.27
N VAL A 503 3.37 11.81 14.77
CA VAL A 503 4.09 10.68 14.19
C VAL A 503 3.63 9.35 14.80
N ARG A 504 3.91 8.25 14.09
CA ARG A 504 3.72 6.87 14.54
C ARG A 504 5.06 6.16 14.51
N ALA A 505 5.31 5.25 15.47
CA ALA A 505 6.47 4.36 15.39
C ALA A 505 6.40 3.55 14.08
N ALA A 506 7.52 3.43 13.37
CA ALA A 506 7.63 2.76 12.08
C ALA A 506 8.58 1.56 12.17
N ARG A 507 8.18 0.45 11.53
CA ARG A 507 9.03 -0.74 11.42
C ARG A 507 10.21 -0.47 10.49
N ALA A 508 11.35 -1.10 10.76
CA ALA A 508 12.49 -1.09 9.85
C ALA A 508 12.12 -1.77 8.52
N LEU A 509 12.49 -1.14 7.41
CA LEU A 509 12.21 -1.65 6.08
C LEU A 509 13.46 -2.18 5.40
N PRO A 510 13.33 -3.17 4.50
CA PRO A 510 14.48 -3.80 3.84
C PRO A 510 14.94 -3.08 2.56
N TYR A 511 14.64 -1.78 2.41
CA TYR A 511 14.93 -1.00 1.22
C TYR A 511 16.24 -0.22 1.31
N GLU A 512 16.99 -0.18 0.20
CA GLU A 512 18.05 0.79 -0.07
C GLU A 512 18.01 1.10 -1.58
N LEU A 513 17.37 2.21 -1.94
CA LEU A 513 16.94 2.52 -3.30
C LEU A 513 17.68 3.74 -3.84
N HIS A 514 18.09 3.67 -5.11
CA HIS A 514 18.75 4.75 -5.81
C HIS A 514 18.06 5.01 -7.16
N ALA A 515 17.89 6.29 -7.50
CA ALA A 515 17.56 6.73 -8.85
C ALA A 515 18.43 7.96 -9.15
N ASN A 516 19.27 7.86 -10.17
CA ASN A 516 20.26 8.88 -10.53
C ASN A 516 20.01 9.36 -11.95
N GLY A 517 19.94 10.68 -12.13
CA GLY A 517 19.77 11.34 -13.42
C GLY A 517 21.10 11.61 -14.12
N ARG A 518 21.07 11.65 -15.44
CA ARG A 518 22.21 12.04 -16.26
C ARG A 518 21.76 12.64 -17.61
N GLU A 519 22.28 13.81 -17.95
CA GLU A 519 22.14 14.39 -19.27
C GLU A 519 23.06 13.69 -20.29
N LEU A 520 22.49 13.16 -21.36
CA LEU A 520 23.19 12.63 -22.54
C LEU A 520 23.21 13.73 -23.61
N THR A 521 24.04 14.71 -23.41
CA THR A 521 24.01 15.98 -24.16
C THR A 521 24.30 15.85 -25.67
N LYS A 522 24.96 14.78 -26.14
CA LYS A 522 25.20 14.51 -27.56
C LYS A 522 23.91 14.09 -28.27
N ASP A 523 23.09 13.30 -27.59
CA ASP A 523 21.94 12.64 -28.16
C ASP A 523 20.62 13.39 -27.86
N ASN A 524 20.70 14.50 -27.09
CA ASN A 524 19.58 15.27 -26.57
C ASN A 524 18.61 14.37 -25.77
N GLU A 525 19.17 13.62 -24.83
CA GLU A 525 18.45 12.66 -24.02
C GLU A 525 18.72 12.84 -22.53
N PHE A 526 17.78 12.42 -21.69
CA PHE A 526 17.97 12.30 -20.26
C PHE A 526 17.89 10.83 -19.85
N GLN A 527 18.88 10.35 -19.12
CA GLN A 527 18.91 8.98 -18.61
C GLN A 527 18.60 8.97 -17.13
N ILE A 528 17.75 8.00 -16.71
CA ILE A 528 17.54 7.68 -15.30
C ILE A 528 18.04 6.24 -15.08
N SER A 529 18.95 6.09 -14.12
CA SER A 529 19.46 4.78 -13.69
C SER A 529 18.92 4.45 -12.32
N PHE A 530 18.25 3.29 -12.22
CA PHE A 530 17.75 2.74 -10.97
C PHE A 530 18.69 1.66 -10.48
N SER A 531 19.03 1.67 -9.19
CA SER A 531 19.70 0.55 -8.55
C SER A 531 19.10 0.28 -7.17
N ASN A 532 19.13 -0.98 -6.79
CA ASN A 532 18.54 -1.45 -5.54
C ASN A 532 19.62 -2.27 -4.81
N THR A 533 20.20 -1.68 -3.77
CA THR A 533 21.20 -2.31 -2.90
C THR A 533 20.58 -2.89 -1.64
N GLY A 534 19.24 -2.76 -1.50
CA GLY A 534 18.47 -3.36 -0.42
C GLY A 534 18.30 -4.88 -0.53
N LYS A 535 17.42 -5.44 0.30
CA LYS A 535 17.24 -6.89 0.43
C LYS A 535 16.00 -7.43 -0.30
N VAL A 536 15.09 -6.55 -0.74
CA VAL A 536 13.85 -6.89 -1.46
C VAL A 536 13.75 -6.04 -2.71
N GLY A 537 13.03 -6.53 -3.73
CA GLY A 537 12.79 -5.77 -4.95
C GLY A 537 11.89 -4.54 -4.71
N ALA A 538 11.92 -3.60 -5.63
CA ALA A 538 11.11 -2.40 -5.58
C ALA A 538 10.55 -2.04 -6.95
N SER A 539 9.35 -1.46 -6.95
CA SER A 539 8.72 -0.87 -8.11
C SER A 539 8.83 0.66 -8.05
N PHE A 540 9.07 1.28 -9.20
CA PHE A 540 9.16 2.72 -9.34
C PHE A 540 8.22 3.20 -10.43
N TYR A 541 7.64 4.38 -10.22
CA TYR A 541 6.97 5.15 -11.24
C TYR A 541 7.79 6.38 -11.61
N VAL A 542 7.84 6.69 -12.92
CA VAL A 542 8.41 7.95 -13.41
C VAL A 542 7.31 8.74 -14.07
N TYR A 543 7.04 9.93 -13.54
CA TYR A 543 6.12 10.90 -14.11
C TYR A 543 6.90 12.02 -14.79
N SER A 544 6.24 12.70 -15.71
CA SER A 544 6.76 13.95 -16.28
C SER A 544 5.64 14.96 -16.41
N THR A 545 5.91 16.22 -16.05
CA THR A 545 4.91 17.29 -16.12
C THR A 545 4.90 18.00 -17.47
N ASN A 546 5.88 17.74 -18.33
CA ASN A 546 6.00 18.34 -19.65
C ASN A 546 5.95 17.33 -20.82
N ARG A 547 5.47 16.10 -20.53
CA ARG A 547 5.31 15.01 -21.51
C ARG A 547 4.00 14.27 -21.26
N SER A 548 3.41 13.71 -22.30
CA SER A 548 2.15 12.94 -22.23
C SER A 548 2.34 11.43 -22.42
N ASP A 549 3.54 10.95 -22.75
CA ASP A 549 3.85 9.54 -23.04
C ASP A 549 4.14 8.70 -21.77
N GLY A 550 4.20 9.32 -20.58
CA GLY A 550 4.29 8.66 -19.27
C GLY A 550 2.92 8.40 -18.63
N PRO A 551 2.89 7.90 -17.40
CA PRO A 551 4.04 7.49 -16.58
C PRO A 551 4.68 6.18 -17.04
N TRP A 552 5.93 5.98 -16.63
CA TRP A 552 6.70 4.75 -16.88
C TRP A 552 6.91 3.97 -15.59
N ARG A 553 6.99 2.64 -15.71
CA ARG A 553 7.09 1.71 -14.59
C ARG A 553 8.39 0.92 -14.65
N TYR A 554 9.07 0.80 -13.52
CA TYR A 554 10.32 0.06 -13.42
C TYR A 554 10.27 -0.87 -12.23
N THR A 555 10.73 -2.12 -12.43
CA THR A 555 10.91 -3.07 -11.33
C THR A 555 12.37 -3.46 -11.25
N VAL A 556 12.96 -3.32 -10.06
CA VAL A 556 14.38 -3.60 -9.81
C VAL A 556 14.52 -4.53 -8.62
N GLU A 557 14.97 -5.76 -8.89
CA GLU A 557 15.24 -6.74 -7.85
C GLU A 557 16.39 -6.31 -6.93
N ALA A 558 16.46 -6.90 -5.75
CA ALA A 558 17.57 -6.73 -4.83
C ALA A 558 18.93 -7.03 -5.51
N GLY A 559 19.91 -6.16 -5.33
CA GLY A 559 21.25 -6.27 -5.92
C GLY A 559 21.34 -5.99 -7.42
N LYS A 560 20.24 -5.58 -8.07
CA LYS A 560 20.22 -5.31 -9.52
C LYS A 560 20.11 -3.82 -9.83
N SER A 561 20.36 -3.51 -11.12
CA SER A 561 20.25 -2.16 -11.68
C SER A 561 19.66 -2.20 -13.07
N ILE A 562 19.00 -1.10 -13.46
CA ILE A 562 18.43 -0.90 -14.79
C ILE A 562 18.52 0.59 -15.15
N ALA A 563 18.61 0.93 -16.41
CA ALA A 563 18.62 2.31 -16.86
C ALA A 563 17.72 2.49 -18.08
N ASP A 564 17.07 3.64 -18.15
CA ASP A 564 16.28 4.04 -19.30
C ASP A 564 16.59 5.45 -19.75
N THR A 565 16.35 5.76 -21.01
CA THR A 565 16.65 7.03 -21.66
C THR A 565 15.39 7.66 -22.26
N PHE A 566 15.26 8.96 -22.06
CA PHE A 566 14.13 9.76 -22.53
C PHE A 566 14.61 10.78 -23.54
N ASN A 567 14.15 10.67 -24.77
CA ASN A 567 14.44 11.63 -25.83
C ASN A 567 13.77 12.97 -25.53
N LEU A 568 14.51 14.09 -25.62
CA LEU A 568 14.04 15.42 -25.28
C LEU A 568 13.77 16.31 -26.51
N ALA A 569 13.76 15.75 -27.73
CA ALA A 569 13.50 16.54 -28.93
C ALA A 569 12.12 17.21 -28.92
N GLY A 570 11.10 16.52 -28.37
CA GLY A 570 9.73 17.05 -28.25
C GLY A 570 9.54 18.11 -27.16
N THR A 571 10.56 18.39 -26.34
CA THR A 571 10.52 19.36 -25.25
C THR A 571 11.65 20.39 -25.35
N ASP A 572 12.26 20.57 -26.51
CA ASP A 572 13.38 21.49 -26.76
C ASP A 572 14.56 21.31 -25.79
N GLY A 573 14.83 20.06 -25.40
CA GLY A 573 15.89 19.72 -24.45
C GLY A 573 15.49 19.90 -22.97
N VAL A 574 14.30 20.34 -22.68
CA VAL A 574 13.83 20.58 -21.32
C VAL A 574 13.30 19.30 -20.72
N TYR A 575 13.66 19.02 -19.45
CA TYR A 575 13.17 17.86 -18.71
C TYR A 575 12.63 18.22 -17.33
N ASN A 576 11.56 17.52 -16.93
CA ASN A 576 11.05 17.51 -15.58
C ASN A 576 10.49 16.11 -15.29
N PHE A 577 11.30 15.29 -14.61
CA PHE A 577 10.94 13.92 -14.25
C PHE A 577 10.81 13.79 -12.73
N LEU A 578 9.75 13.10 -12.28
CA LEU A 578 9.53 12.73 -10.90
C LEU A 578 9.55 11.21 -10.80
N VAL A 579 10.39 10.68 -9.93
CA VAL A 579 10.50 9.26 -9.63
C VAL A 579 9.89 9.02 -8.26
N TYR A 580 8.93 8.11 -8.18
CA TYR A 580 8.32 7.64 -6.93
C TYR A 580 8.70 6.18 -6.69
N GLY A 581 9.01 5.85 -5.44
CA GLY A 581 9.23 4.49 -4.96
C GLY A 581 8.57 4.26 -3.60
N PRO A 582 8.77 3.08 -3.00
CA PRO A 582 8.22 2.75 -1.69
C PRO A 582 8.62 3.72 -0.59
N ASN A 583 7.80 3.82 0.47
CA ASN A 583 8.07 4.57 1.69
C ASN A 583 8.51 6.03 1.45
N GLY A 584 7.80 6.77 0.58
CA GLY A 584 8.10 8.19 0.35
C GLY A 584 9.42 8.46 -0.39
N PHE A 585 10.03 7.45 -1.01
CA PHE A 585 11.17 7.66 -1.89
C PHE A 585 10.77 8.52 -3.09
N VAL A 586 11.40 9.69 -3.22
CA VAL A 586 11.16 10.62 -4.33
C VAL A 586 12.49 11.13 -4.87
N ARG A 587 12.59 11.21 -6.21
CA ARG A 587 13.61 11.96 -6.93
C ARG A 587 12.93 12.87 -7.95
N GLN A 588 13.37 14.10 -8.03
CA GLN A 588 12.91 15.00 -9.10
C GLN A 588 14.12 15.55 -9.83
N PHE A 589 14.04 15.56 -11.15
CA PHE A 589 15.06 16.07 -12.05
C PHE A 589 14.47 17.15 -12.93
N VAL A 590 14.84 18.41 -12.69
CA VAL A 590 14.44 19.56 -13.50
C VAL A 590 15.66 20.18 -14.12
N GLY A 591 15.63 20.42 -15.43
CA GLY A 591 16.72 21.05 -16.14
C GLY A 591 16.50 21.17 -17.65
N ALA A 592 17.53 21.64 -18.34
CA ALA A 592 17.50 21.76 -19.79
C ALA A 592 18.88 21.52 -20.43
N ILE A 593 18.90 20.76 -21.51
CA ILE A 593 20.07 20.61 -22.37
C ILE A 593 20.06 21.72 -23.42
N PRO A 594 21.02 22.66 -23.44
CA PRO A 594 21.03 23.71 -24.44
C PRO A 594 21.08 23.15 -25.86
N GLN A 595 20.17 23.60 -26.72
CA GLN A 595 20.08 23.09 -28.10
C GLN A 595 21.21 23.64 -28.99
N ASP A 596 21.66 24.87 -28.74
CA ASP A 596 22.83 25.40 -29.42
C ASP A 596 24.13 24.70 -28.94
N LYS A 597 24.87 24.10 -29.89
CA LYS A 597 26.11 23.34 -29.61
C LYS A 597 27.21 24.20 -28.95
N LYS A 598 27.31 25.49 -29.28
CA LYS A 598 28.33 26.39 -28.72
C LYS A 598 28.05 26.68 -27.26
N THR A 599 26.77 26.98 -26.92
CA THR A 599 26.32 27.17 -25.55
C THR A 599 26.46 25.90 -24.75
N ARG A 600 26.02 24.75 -25.26
CA ARG A 600 26.11 23.43 -24.63
C ARG A 600 27.54 23.01 -24.26
N ASN A 601 28.53 23.34 -25.13
CA ASN A 601 29.93 23.05 -24.86
C ASN A 601 30.57 23.99 -23.83
N LYS A 602 29.96 25.13 -23.57
CA LYS A 602 30.47 26.13 -22.62
C LYS A 602 29.66 26.19 -21.31
N SER A 603 28.57 25.46 -21.19
CA SER A 603 27.73 25.44 -19.99
C SER A 603 28.35 24.61 -18.85
N ALA A 604 27.89 24.87 -17.65
CA ALA A 604 28.03 23.97 -16.52
C ALA A 604 27.15 22.74 -16.73
N LYS A 605 27.51 21.61 -16.14
CA LYS A 605 26.72 20.35 -16.17
C LYS A 605 26.76 19.73 -14.78
N PRO A 606 25.95 20.23 -13.86
CA PRO A 606 25.88 19.68 -12.53
C PRO A 606 25.24 18.28 -12.56
N VAL A 607 25.79 17.37 -11.75
CA VAL A 607 25.29 16.02 -11.54
C VAL A 607 25.27 15.78 -10.05
N VAL A 608 24.13 15.32 -9.53
CA VAL A 608 23.94 14.99 -8.11
C VAL A 608 23.73 13.49 -7.98
N VAL A 609 24.54 12.86 -7.15
CA VAL A 609 24.38 11.45 -6.75
C VAL A 609 24.03 11.42 -5.26
N VAL A 610 22.98 10.69 -4.93
CA VAL A 610 22.52 10.50 -3.55
C VAL A 610 22.97 9.12 -3.07
N GLY A 611 23.71 9.10 -1.99
CA GLY A 611 24.13 7.89 -1.29
C GLY A 611 23.64 7.87 0.17
N TYR A 612 23.90 6.77 0.86
CA TYR A 612 23.47 6.59 2.25
C TYR A 612 24.64 6.16 3.13
N ASP A 613 24.77 6.80 4.27
CA ASP A 613 25.53 6.31 5.42
C ASP A 613 24.54 5.58 6.35
N ALA A 614 24.11 4.39 5.92
CA ALA A 614 23.08 3.61 6.58
C ALA A 614 23.44 3.29 8.05
N ALA A 615 24.72 3.07 8.35
CA ALA A 615 25.17 2.77 9.71
C ALA A 615 24.85 3.90 10.71
N ASN A 616 24.92 5.16 10.27
CA ASN A 616 24.62 6.34 11.06
C ASN A 616 23.24 6.95 10.75
N GLY A 617 22.52 6.43 9.76
CA GLY A 617 21.22 6.92 9.32
C GLY A 617 21.29 8.29 8.66
N ASN A 618 22.35 8.60 7.91
CA ASN A 618 22.56 9.88 7.24
C ASN A 618 22.46 9.73 5.71
N VAL A 619 22.16 10.85 5.03
CA VAL A 619 22.24 10.93 3.58
C VAL A 619 23.55 11.60 3.14
N MET A 620 24.11 11.12 2.05
CA MET A 620 25.33 11.66 1.43
C MET A 620 24.99 12.21 0.04
N LEU A 621 25.51 13.40 -0.27
CA LEU A 621 25.39 14.01 -1.58
C LEU A 621 26.79 14.15 -2.19
N LYS A 622 26.96 13.61 -3.40
CA LYS A 622 28.11 13.95 -4.26
C LYS A 622 27.60 14.83 -5.39
N ILE A 623 28.04 16.07 -5.39
CA ILE A 623 27.67 17.08 -6.38
C ILE A 623 28.91 17.37 -7.24
N SER A 624 28.84 17.07 -8.53
CA SER A 624 29.94 17.26 -9.47
C SER A 624 29.50 18.14 -10.63
N ASN A 625 30.45 18.87 -11.21
CA ASN A 625 30.24 19.66 -12.41
C ASN A 625 31.05 19.07 -13.57
N LYS A 626 30.37 18.45 -14.51
CA LYS A 626 30.96 17.84 -15.73
C LYS A 626 30.99 18.78 -16.92
N GLY A 627 30.77 20.07 -16.68
CA GLY A 627 30.75 21.12 -17.71
C GLY A 627 32.01 22.00 -17.70
N ALA A 628 32.14 22.81 -18.74
CA ALA A 628 33.27 23.67 -18.95
C ALA A 628 33.27 24.97 -18.12
N LYS A 629 32.11 25.37 -17.57
CA LYS A 629 31.97 26.59 -16.76
C LYS A 629 31.74 26.20 -15.29
N ALA A 630 32.33 26.96 -14.37
CA ALA A 630 32.01 26.80 -12.94
C ALA A 630 30.55 27.07 -12.66
N VAL A 631 29.98 26.41 -11.63
CA VAL A 631 28.58 26.57 -11.22
C VAL A 631 28.49 26.89 -9.73
N LYS A 632 27.57 27.78 -9.37
CA LYS A 632 27.17 28.04 -7.99
C LYS A 632 25.91 27.27 -7.72
N LEU A 633 25.90 26.47 -6.68
CA LEU A 633 24.73 25.65 -6.28
C LEU A 633 24.41 25.87 -4.81
N SER A 634 23.15 25.77 -4.47
CA SER A 634 22.67 25.69 -3.12
C SER A 634 22.06 24.31 -2.86
N VAL A 635 22.21 23.80 -1.64
CA VAL A 635 21.49 22.63 -1.13
C VAL A 635 20.56 23.09 -0.02
N THR A 636 19.26 22.99 -0.26
CA THR A 636 18.22 23.44 0.66
C THR A 636 17.49 22.24 1.24
N ASP A 637 17.32 22.21 2.55
CA ASP A 637 16.42 21.31 3.25
C ASP A 637 15.01 21.89 3.17
N ASN A 638 14.10 21.16 2.52
CA ASN A 638 12.73 21.64 2.26
C ASN A 638 11.78 21.43 3.46
N ALA A 639 12.18 20.66 4.48
CA ALA A 639 11.21 20.18 5.46
C ALA A 639 11.67 20.11 6.92
N TYR A 640 12.95 19.89 7.19
CA TYR A 640 13.42 19.51 8.53
C TYR A 640 14.29 20.60 9.19
N GLY A 641 14.39 21.77 8.55
CA GLY A 641 14.95 22.97 9.17
C GLY A 641 16.46 23.07 9.21
N ALA A 642 17.18 22.23 8.44
CA ALA A 642 18.61 22.39 8.30
C ALA A 642 18.94 23.64 7.44
N GLN A 643 20.04 24.32 7.78
CA GLN A 643 20.44 25.53 7.05
C GLN A 643 20.87 25.21 5.62
N THR A 644 20.49 26.08 4.67
CA THR A 644 20.94 26.01 3.28
C THR A 644 22.47 26.12 3.20
N ARG A 645 23.08 25.24 2.42
CA ARG A 645 24.54 25.27 2.14
C ARG A 645 24.79 25.73 0.72
N HIS A 646 25.86 26.51 0.50
CA HIS A 646 26.22 27.07 -0.80
C HIS A 646 27.58 26.56 -1.26
N PHE A 647 27.68 26.21 -2.53
CA PHE A 647 28.88 25.63 -3.14
C PHE A 647 29.23 26.34 -4.44
N SER A 648 30.52 26.56 -4.68
CA SER A 648 31.03 26.98 -5.98
C SER A 648 31.93 25.87 -6.53
N ILE A 649 31.44 25.17 -7.55
CA ILE A 649 32.07 23.97 -8.09
C ILE A 649 32.73 24.33 -9.43
N PRO A 650 34.07 24.27 -9.55
CA PRO A 650 34.77 24.55 -10.80
C PRO A 650 34.45 23.52 -11.86
N SER A 651 34.86 23.79 -13.11
CA SER A 651 34.86 22.82 -14.20
C SER A 651 35.56 21.54 -13.76
N GLU A 652 34.95 20.37 -14.02
CA GLU A 652 35.40 19.02 -13.64
C GLU A 652 35.60 18.81 -12.12
N GLY A 653 35.16 19.76 -11.29
CA GLY A 653 35.21 19.66 -9.83
C GLY A 653 34.05 18.91 -9.22
N PHE A 654 34.16 18.61 -7.91
CA PHE A 654 33.05 18.03 -7.12
C PHE A 654 33.16 18.44 -5.65
N VAL A 655 32.09 18.22 -4.91
CA VAL A 655 31.99 18.29 -3.44
C VAL A 655 31.24 17.08 -2.93
N GLU A 656 31.61 16.57 -1.77
CA GLU A 656 30.90 15.52 -1.05
C GLU A 656 30.42 16.05 0.29
N GLU A 657 29.14 15.89 0.58
CA GLU A 657 28.48 16.43 1.77
C GLU A 657 27.67 15.34 2.49
N VAL A 658 27.79 15.33 3.82
CA VAL A 658 26.96 14.48 4.68
C VAL A 658 25.93 15.36 5.37
N TRP A 659 24.66 14.92 5.31
CA TRP A 659 23.53 15.53 6.00
C TRP A 659 23.10 14.61 7.13
N THR A 660 23.23 15.10 8.36
CA THR A 660 22.82 14.36 9.56
C THR A 660 21.32 14.47 9.75
N LEU A 661 20.64 13.31 9.88
CA LEU A 661 19.18 13.20 9.90
C LEU A 661 18.61 12.82 11.28
N LYS A 662 19.43 12.95 12.33
CA LYS A 662 19.04 12.55 13.70
C LYS A 662 17.78 13.26 14.21
N HIS A 663 17.59 14.53 13.84
CA HIS A 663 16.44 15.33 14.27
C HIS A 663 15.17 15.12 13.47
N SER A 664 15.29 14.51 12.28
CA SER A 664 14.19 14.18 11.38
C SER A 664 13.80 12.70 11.40
N HIS A 665 14.33 11.91 12.34
CA HIS A 665 14.14 10.45 12.38
C HIS A 665 14.54 9.76 11.07
N GLN A 666 15.69 10.12 10.50
CA GLN A 666 16.27 9.62 9.24
C GLN A 666 15.51 10.04 7.97
N TRP A 667 14.52 10.92 8.06
CA TRP A 667 13.86 11.51 6.89
C TRP A 667 14.69 12.65 6.31
N TYR A 668 14.71 12.77 4.98
CA TYR A 668 15.38 13.85 4.25
C TYR A 668 14.52 14.36 3.10
N ASP A 669 14.70 15.63 2.76
CA ASP A 669 14.06 16.29 1.62
C ASP A 669 14.95 17.46 1.19
N LEU A 670 15.86 17.20 0.26
CA LEU A 670 16.91 18.11 -0.14
C LEU A 670 16.77 18.51 -1.61
N THR A 671 16.87 19.80 -1.91
CA THR A 671 16.93 20.31 -3.27
C THR A 671 18.31 20.91 -3.54
N VAL A 672 18.96 20.45 -4.61
CA VAL A 672 20.19 21.04 -5.16
C VAL A 672 19.79 21.90 -6.36
N SER A 673 20.07 23.22 -6.32
CA SER A 673 19.63 24.14 -7.36
C SER A 673 20.69 25.22 -7.65
N ASP A 674 20.74 25.71 -8.90
CA ASP A 674 21.50 26.90 -9.30
C ASP A 674 20.69 28.19 -9.16
N GLY A 675 19.41 28.09 -8.70
CA GLY A 675 18.49 29.22 -8.59
C GLY A 675 17.86 29.67 -9.93
N ALA A 676 18.15 28.93 -11.01
CA ALA A 676 17.64 29.24 -12.36
C ALA A 676 16.98 27.99 -13.00
N ALA A 677 17.67 27.32 -13.91
CA ALA A 677 17.12 26.24 -14.70
C ALA A 677 17.36 24.82 -14.13
N PHE A 678 18.31 24.66 -13.23
CA PHE A 678 18.65 23.38 -12.65
C PHE A 678 18.11 23.23 -11.22
N ALA A 679 17.28 22.22 -10.99
CA ALA A 679 16.82 21.86 -9.66
C ALA A 679 16.60 20.35 -9.56
N TRP A 680 17.43 19.65 -8.78
CA TRP A 680 17.27 18.24 -8.50
C TRP A 680 16.93 18.03 -7.02
N ARG A 681 15.82 17.34 -6.75
CA ARG A 681 15.31 17.07 -5.40
C ARG A 681 15.42 15.59 -5.07
N ALA A 682 15.79 15.33 -3.84
CA ALA A 682 15.83 13.98 -3.28
C ALA A 682 15.12 13.96 -1.93
N ALA A 683 14.11 13.10 -1.79
CA ALA A 683 13.40 12.88 -0.53
C ALA A 683 13.23 11.38 -0.24
N GLY A 684 13.04 11.04 1.03
CA GLY A 684 12.85 9.69 1.50
C GLY A 684 13.34 9.47 2.92
N HIS A 685 13.43 8.20 3.31
CA HIS A 685 13.94 7.75 4.61
C HIS A 685 15.20 6.91 4.43
N VAL A 686 16.20 7.10 5.29
CA VAL A 686 17.40 6.25 5.30
C VAL A 686 17.16 5.07 6.22
N GLU A 687 17.05 3.89 5.63
CA GLU A 687 16.86 2.64 6.36
C GLU A 687 18.20 2.18 6.97
N ASN A 688 18.22 1.96 8.27
CA ASN A 688 19.41 1.52 9.02
C ASN A 688 19.20 0.17 9.76
N GLY A 689 18.12 -0.54 9.41
CA GLY A 689 17.75 -1.82 10.02
C GLY A 689 17.12 -1.70 11.42
N LYS A 690 16.77 -0.49 11.86
CA LYS A 690 16.13 -0.23 13.16
C LYS A 690 14.78 0.43 12.96
N SER A 691 13.86 0.18 13.88
CA SER A 691 12.59 0.91 13.94
C SER A 691 12.83 2.41 14.10
N SER A 692 12.00 3.22 13.43
CA SER A 692 12.06 4.67 13.42
C SER A 692 10.65 5.26 13.65
N PHE A 693 10.35 6.37 12.99
CA PHE A 693 9.03 7.01 13.01
C PHE A 693 8.58 7.36 11.60
N SER A 694 7.27 7.49 11.39
CA SER A 694 6.70 8.06 10.17
C SER A 694 7.19 9.50 9.95
N ASP A 695 7.02 10.03 8.73
CA ASP A 695 7.53 11.36 8.36
C ASP A 695 6.98 12.47 9.30
N PRO A 696 7.84 13.12 10.10
CA PRO A 696 7.41 14.19 11.01
C PRO A 696 6.98 15.49 10.30
N ALA A 697 7.29 15.62 9.01
CA ALA A 697 6.89 16.77 8.20
C ALA A 697 5.54 16.58 7.49
N ALA A 698 4.92 15.40 7.60
CA ALA A 698 3.58 15.13 7.08
C ALA A 698 2.49 15.71 8.02
N THR A 699 2.36 17.04 8.05
CA THR A 699 1.53 17.77 9.02
C THR A 699 0.27 18.39 8.44
N GLN A 700 0.17 18.47 7.12
CA GLN A 700 -0.97 19.10 6.42
C GLN A 700 -1.15 18.51 5.02
N VAL A 701 -2.37 18.66 4.50
CA VAL A 701 -2.68 18.26 3.13
C VAL A 701 -1.95 19.18 2.14
N VAL A 702 -1.31 18.57 1.15
CA VAL A 702 -0.72 19.32 0.02
C VAL A 702 -1.84 19.65 -0.96
N THR A 703 -2.31 20.89 -0.96
CA THR A 703 -3.35 21.40 -1.86
C THR A 703 -2.80 22.08 -3.11
N GLU A 704 -1.51 22.42 -3.10
CA GLU A 704 -0.79 22.98 -4.24
C GLU A 704 0.55 22.25 -4.35
N LEU A 705 0.86 21.77 -5.55
CA LEU A 705 2.17 21.15 -5.80
C LEU A 705 3.27 22.22 -5.72
N PRO A 706 4.45 21.90 -5.17
CA PRO A 706 5.58 22.81 -5.16
C PRO A 706 5.86 23.37 -6.57
N SER A 707 6.20 24.64 -6.67
CA SER A 707 6.44 25.30 -7.95
C SER A 707 7.52 24.60 -8.80
N SER A 708 8.50 23.96 -8.17
CA SER A 708 9.48 23.09 -8.85
C SER A 708 8.86 21.87 -9.54
N ILE A 709 7.68 21.40 -9.08
CA ILE A 709 6.91 20.31 -9.70
C ILE A 709 6.00 20.82 -10.81
N THR A 710 5.36 21.98 -10.60
CA THR A 710 4.35 22.54 -11.51
C THR A 710 4.94 23.45 -12.58
N ALA A 711 6.07 24.10 -12.31
CA ALA A 711 6.68 25.00 -13.30
C ALA A 711 7.01 24.19 -14.55
N SER A 712 6.38 24.56 -15.67
CA SER A 712 6.91 24.16 -16.96
C SER A 712 8.37 24.61 -17.01
N PRO A 713 9.32 23.71 -17.32
CA PRO A 713 10.71 24.07 -17.44
C PRO A 713 10.95 25.20 -18.45
N THR A 714 10.03 25.41 -19.38
CA THR A 714 10.00 26.56 -20.28
C THR A 714 9.88 27.88 -19.51
N ALA A 715 9.09 27.94 -18.45
CA ALA A 715 8.98 29.14 -17.61
C ALA A 715 10.26 29.38 -16.78
N ILE A 716 10.90 28.30 -16.30
CA ILE A 716 12.17 28.39 -15.57
C ILE A 716 13.31 28.81 -16.52
N ALA A 717 13.33 28.28 -17.75
CA ALA A 717 14.32 28.66 -18.76
C ALA A 717 14.13 30.11 -19.25
N MET A 718 12.88 30.61 -19.36
CA MET A 718 12.60 32.00 -19.75
C MET A 718 12.89 33.01 -18.65
N GLN A 719 12.71 32.64 -17.37
CA GLN A 719 13.09 33.51 -16.24
C GLN A 719 14.61 33.72 -16.12
N GLY A 720 15.40 32.82 -16.67
CA GLY A 720 16.88 32.95 -16.75
C GLY A 720 17.38 33.75 -17.97
N LEU A 721 16.48 34.13 -18.90
CA LEU A 721 16.84 34.86 -20.12
C LEU A 721 16.53 36.37 -20.06
N ASP A 722 15.70 36.81 -19.08
CA ASP A 722 15.40 38.23 -18.86
C ASP A 722 16.27 38.86 -17.77
N LEU A 723 17.61 38.86 -17.99
CA LEU A 723 18.46 39.91 -17.42
C LEU A 723 18.81 40.88 -18.51
N PRO A 724 18.30 42.14 -18.44
CA PRO A 724 18.75 43.15 -19.36
C PRO A 724 20.23 43.41 -19.19
N ASP A 725 20.94 43.45 -20.31
CA ASP A 725 22.28 44.06 -20.38
C ASP A 725 22.24 45.47 -19.82
N MET A 726 22.55 45.64 -18.55
CA MET A 726 22.89 46.92 -17.94
C MET A 726 24.29 46.84 -17.34
N LEU A 727 25.26 46.93 -18.23
CA LEU A 727 26.59 47.38 -17.90
C LEU A 727 27.21 48.00 -19.16
N ASP A 728 26.80 49.25 -19.43
CA ASP A 728 27.61 50.27 -20.07
C ASP A 728 27.02 51.64 -19.70
N ALA A 729 27.57 52.21 -18.63
CA ALA A 729 27.69 53.64 -18.39
C ALA A 729 28.67 53.85 -17.22
#